data_202a22f7bab1f0e5f4d8efb063cca9bc
#
_entry.id   202a22f7bab1f0e5f4d8efb063cca9bc
#
_cell.length_a   1.000
_cell.length_b   1.000
_cell.length_c   1.000
_cell.angle_alpha   90.00
_cell.angle_beta   90.00
_cell.angle_gamma   90.00
#
_symmetry.space_group_name_H-M   'P 1'
#
loop_
_entity.id
_entity.type
_entity.pdbx_description
1 polymer ?
#
loop_
_entity_poly.entity_id
_entity_poly.type
_entity_poly.pdbx_seq_one_letter_code
_entity_poly.pdbx_strand_id
1 'polypeptide(L)'
;MRNKLFLVASLLIIASMVLGACAAPAPEKVVETVTVETVKTVEVQVGGETVVVTATPEPVKAKEFKSPDPTTYVQVVFGDPDTFDVAFDYENAGLGVLLLTYDTLIFYNKEDPNDFVPQLATEVPGLENGGISADGLTFTFKIRQGVKFHDGSDLTPEDVAFTFQRGMLQGGYDSPQWLLTEPLLGVGISDVGELVGDGSAAGDREALPGMDPAELVRVCELVKSKVVADNDNWTVTFQLAQPWAPFLPTLAQGWGSIQSKAWVTASGGWDGDCATWQNFYDPGSEALNALPLGSTTMGTGPYTLERWVPGEEIVLKANENYWRTEPAWEGGPTGAPKIKTIIIKNVTEFSTRYAMLQAGDADSINVGSTADWPQMDVITGQICHNTDEDCEPSEKPDEPLELIRDYPTANRTDIFLNFAINTEGGNNFIGSGQLDGNGVPSNFFTNIHVRKAFAYCFNYDAYLEQVLLGEGVRSPTVILPGMIGYQEDAPMYNYDPAKCEEEIKQAEFDGASVWDMGFRLTLGYNTGNDQRQTIGQILQTELSALNENFVVEVTGLPWPTYLRNFRASKLPLSTSGWIEDIDDPHNWVQPYAIGNFARRQNLPEDVTAQFKSIVDRGAVEVDPAKRAEIYYEFNQIYYDQVPTIILYLVNGRRYEQRWVQGWFNNRVLPGTFYYSMWKE
;
A
#
# COMPACT_ATOMS: atom_id res chain seq x y z
N MET A 1 13.35 45.98 -48.81
CA MET A 1 12.49 46.85 -47.99
C MET A 1 11.68 46.11 -46.92
N ARG A 2 11.40 44.83 -47.08
CA ARG A 2 10.53 44.07 -46.14
C ARG A 2 11.17 43.80 -44.76
N ASN A 3 12.51 43.62 -44.68
CA ASN A 3 13.18 43.36 -43.42
C ASN A 3 13.43 44.59 -42.52
N LYS A 4 13.38 45.81 -43.07
CA LYS A 4 13.48 47.02 -42.27
C LYS A 4 12.17 47.42 -41.57
N LEU A 5 11.02 46.98 -42.11
CA LEU A 5 9.70 47.19 -41.51
C LEU A 5 9.47 46.32 -40.24
N PHE A 6 9.97 45.08 -40.26
CA PHE A 6 9.90 44.21 -39.11
C PHE A 6 10.76 44.66 -37.94
N LEU A 7 11.92 45.25 -38.21
CA LEU A 7 12.83 45.77 -37.19
C LEU A 7 12.26 47.01 -36.50
N VAL A 8 11.57 47.86 -37.22
CA VAL A 8 10.90 49.06 -36.68
C VAL A 8 9.66 48.67 -35.86
N ALA A 9 8.88 47.66 -36.31
CA ALA A 9 7.73 47.16 -35.59
C ALA A 9 8.12 46.47 -34.28
N SER A 10 9.21 45.69 -34.26
CA SER A 10 9.74 45.05 -33.04
C SER A 10 10.28 46.06 -32.05
N LEU A 11 10.94 47.12 -32.51
CA LEU A 11 11.42 48.20 -31.64
C LEU A 11 10.27 49.02 -31.03
N LEU A 12 9.16 49.23 -31.74
CA LEU A 12 7.99 49.91 -31.24
C LEU A 12 7.22 49.10 -30.17
N ILE A 13 7.18 47.77 -30.32
CA ILE A 13 6.58 46.87 -29.32
C ILE A 13 7.43 46.82 -28.04
N ILE A 14 8.74 46.77 -28.15
CA ILE A 14 9.63 46.82 -27.00
C ILE A 14 9.59 48.17 -26.28
N ALA A 15 9.50 49.27 -27.01
CA ALA A 15 9.35 50.62 -26.44
C ALA A 15 8.00 50.81 -25.73
N SER A 16 6.92 50.16 -26.18
CA SER A 16 5.61 50.21 -25.48
C SER A 16 5.59 49.39 -24.19
N MET A 17 6.40 48.32 -24.09
CA MET A 17 6.51 47.53 -22.85
C MET A 17 7.40 48.20 -21.79
N VAL A 18 8.38 49.01 -22.19
CA VAL A 18 9.28 49.70 -21.25
C VAL A 18 8.64 50.97 -20.67
N LEU A 19 7.67 51.57 -21.33
CA LEU A 19 6.94 52.74 -20.84
C LEU A 19 5.76 52.44 -19.91
N GLY A 20 5.40 51.13 -19.76
CA GLY A 20 4.39 50.65 -18.80
C GLY A 20 4.94 50.26 -17.42
N ALA A 21 6.28 50.24 -17.23
CA ALA A 21 6.92 49.68 -16.05
C ALA A 21 7.38 50.71 -14.98
N CYS A 22 7.01 51.99 -15.11
CA CYS A 22 7.37 53.01 -14.13
C CYS A 22 6.19 53.85 -13.68
N ALA A 23 5.22 53.21 -13.01
CA ALA A 23 4.34 53.83 -12.04
C ALA A 23 4.17 52.86 -10.89
N ALA A 24 4.92 53.07 -9.82
CA ALA A 24 4.65 52.42 -8.55
C ALA A 24 3.21 52.79 -8.12
N PRO A 25 2.33 51.81 -7.91
CA PRO A 25 1.05 52.15 -7.32
C PRO A 25 1.31 52.72 -5.90
N ALA A 26 0.65 53.81 -5.57
CA ALA A 26 0.57 54.30 -4.23
C ALA A 26 0.06 53.18 -3.30
N PRO A 27 0.49 53.09 -2.03
CA PRO A 27 0.01 52.04 -1.14
C PRO A 27 -1.52 52.16 -1.06
N GLU A 28 -2.19 51.15 -1.62
CA GLU A 28 -3.60 50.93 -1.40
C GLU A 28 -3.79 50.72 0.09
N LYS A 29 -4.54 51.61 0.70
CA LYS A 29 -5.03 51.37 2.07
C LYS A 29 -5.83 50.08 1.96
N VAL A 30 -5.32 48.98 2.54
CA VAL A 30 -6.12 47.80 2.86
C VAL A 30 -7.20 48.32 3.83
N VAL A 31 -8.36 48.60 3.31
CA VAL A 31 -9.57 48.72 4.10
C VAL A 31 -9.91 47.27 4.45
N GLU A 32 -9.51 46.82 5.65
CA GLU A 32 -10.15 45.69 6.27
C GLU A 32 -11.65 46.01 6.33
N THR A 33 -12.39 45.37 5.42
CA THR A 33 -13.85 45.38 5.53
C THR A 33 -14.18 44.43 6.66
N VAL A 34 -14.14 44.93 7.87
CA VAL A 34 -14.82 44.26 8.99
C VAL A 34 -16.28 44.25 8.57
N THR A 35 -16.81 43.11 8.20
CA THR A 35 -18.24 42.89 8.04
C THR A 35 -18.84 43.01 9.43
N VAL A 36 -19.20 44.23 9.80
CA VAL A 36 -20.03 44.48 11.00
C VAL A 36 -21.39 43.92 10.61
N GLU A 37 -21.75 42.74 11.12
CA GLU A 37 -23.12 42.26 11.10
C GLU A 37 -24.00 43.39 11.61
N THR A 38 -24.91 43.83 10.75
CA THR A 38 -25.85 44.90 11.10
C THR A 38 -26.77 44.37 12.18
N VAL A 39 -26.42 44.64 13.42
CA VAL A 39 -27.30 44.44 14.57
C VAL A 39 -28.53 45.32 14.32
N LYS A 40 -29.66 44.73 13.96
CA LYS A 40 -30.93 45.44 13.85
C LYS A 40 -31.38 45.80 15.26
N THR A 41 -31.06 47.03 15.67
CA THR A 41 -31.60 47.65 16.85
C THR A 41 -32.97 48.24 16.54
N VAL A 42 -33.98 47.86 17.27
CA VAL A 42 -35.32 48.48 17.19
C VAL A 42 -35.51 49.31 18.46
N GLU A 43 -35.72 50.61 18.30
CA GLU A 43 -36.10 51.49 19.40
C GLU A 43 -37.59 51.29 19.67
N VAL A 44 -37.93 50.84 20.87
CA VAL A 44 -39.31 50.69 21.32
C VAL A 44 -39.55 51.64 22.48
N GLN A 45 -40.57 52.50 22.36
CA GLN A 45 -41.00 53.37 23.46
C GLN A 45 -41.88 52.57 24.42
N VAL A 46 -41.44 52.40 25.65
CA VAL A 46 -42.23 51.80 26.74
C VAL A 46 -42.30 52.76 27.89
N GLY A 47 -43.50 53.29 28.18
CA GLY A 47 -43.72 54.19 29.34
C GLY A 47 -43.06 55.56 29.29
N GLY A 48 -42.68 56.04 28.05
CA GLY A 48 -42.01 57.33 27.86
C GLY A 48 -40.49 57.33 27.88
N GLU A 49 -39.88 56.15 28.06
CA GLU A 49 -38.44 55.95 27.90
C GLU A 49 -38.15 55.11 26.64
N THR A 50 -37.07 55.47 25.92
CA THR A 50 -36.61 54.76 24.76
C THR A 50 -35.74 53.57 25.21
N VAL A 51 -36.23 52.33 25.02
CA VAL A 51 -35.45 51.12 25.31
C VAL A 51 -34.93 50.57 23.99
N VAL A 52 -33.62 50.47 23.87
CA VAL A 52 -32.94 49.82 22.71
C VAL A 52 -32.96 48.31 22.92
N VAL A 53 -33.77 47.59 22.15
CA VAL A 53 -33.78 46.12 22.15
C VAL A 53 -32.85 45.66 21.06
N THR A 54 -31.73 45.05 21.44
CA THR A 54 -30.84 44.37 20.53
C THR A 54 -31.43 42.99 20.25
N ALA A 55 -31.85 42.74 19.01
CA ALA A 55 -32.23 41.37 18.62
C ALA A 55 -30.98 40.50 18.68
N THR A 56 -31.01 39.48 19.51
CA THR A 56 -30.02 38.37 19.41
C THR A 56 -30.17 37.76 18.03
N PRO A 57 -29.10 37.65 17.23
CA PRO A 57 -29.19 36.96 15.95
C PRO A 57 -29.80 35.57 16.18
N GLU A 58 -30.79 35.19 15.40
CA GLU A 58 -31.18 33.76 15.37
C GLU A 58 -29.91 32.96 15.07
N PRO A 59 -29.64 31.88 15.82
CA PRO A 59 -28.51 31.04 15.49
C PRO A 59 -28.69 30.58 14.03
N VAL A 60 -27.71 30.90 13.20
CA VAL A 60 -27.65 30.41 11.82
C VAL A 60 -27.71 28.90 11.96
N LYS A 61 -28.77 28.26 11.46
CA LYS A 61 -28.84 26.78 11.43
C LYS A 61 -27.64 26.31 10.63
N ALA A 62 -26.75 25.55 11.28
CA ALA A 62 -25.67 24.88 10.59
C ALA A 62 -26.26 24.10 9.39
N LYS A 63 -25.59 24.20 8.25
CA LYS A 63 -26.01 23.43 7.06
C LYS A 63 -25.88 21.95 7.38
N GLU A 64 -26.97 21.22 7.26
CA GLU A 64 -26.95 19.77 7.43
C GLU A 64 -26.44 19.14 6.12
N PHE A 65 -25.46 18.25 6.22
CA PHE A 65 -24.96 17.48 5.11
C PHE A 65 -25.55 16.08 5.20
N LYS A 66 -26.45 15.75 4.26
CA LYS A 66 -27.15 14.47 4.22
C LYS A 66 -26.91 13.75 2.90
N SER A 67 -26.65 12.47 2.98
CA SER A 67 -26.51 11.64 1.79
C SER A 67 -27.85 11.50 1.05
N PRO A 68 -27.85 11.64 -0.29
CA PRO A 68 -29.03 11.34 -1.09
C PRO A 68 -29.39 9.85 -1.08
N ASP A 69 -28.40 8.97 -0.85
CA ASP A 69 -28.58 7.52 -0.65
C ASP A 69 -27.71 7.04 0.51
N PRO A 70 -28.24 6.92 1.73
CA PRO A 70 -27.47 6.48 2.89
C PRO A 70 -27.13 4.99 2.87
N THR A 71 -27.62 4.22 1.90
CA THR A 71 -27.41 2.76 1.82
C THR A 71 -26.31 2.35 0.84
N THR A 72 -25.91 3.25 -0.07
CA THR A 72 -24.84 2.99 -1.04
C THR A 72 -23.62 3.86 -0.77
N TYR A 73 -22.45 3.25 -0.69
CA TYR A 73 -21.17 3.96 -0.63
C TYR A 73 -20.45 3.84 -1.98
N VAL A 74 -20.01 4.96 -2.52
CA VAL A 74 -19.26 5.01 -3.77
C VAL A 74 -17.84 5.54 -3.49
N GLN A 75 -16.85 4.67 -3.65
CA GLN A 75 -15.44 5.04 -3.65
C GLN A 75 -14.91 5.10 -5.09
N VAL A 76 -14.14 6.13 -5.45
CA VAL A 76 -13.51 6.19 -6.76
C VAL A 76 -11.99 6.15 -6.61
N VAL A 77 -11.38 5.14 -7.21
CA VAL A 77 -9.95 4.82 -7.12
C VAL A 77 -9.29 4.88 -8.50
N PHE A 78 -7.96 4.74 -8.56
CA PHE A 78 -7.20 4.62 -9.82
C PHE A 78 -6.38 3.33 -9.91
N GLY A 79 -6.73 2.31 -9.12
CA GLY A 79 -6.13 0.97 -9.11
C GLY A 79 -7.21 -0.09 -9.15
N ASP A 80 -6.85 -1.29 -9.56
CA ASP A 80 -7.72 -2.44 -9.70
C ASP A 80 -7.04 -3.67 -9.08
N PRO A 81 -7.77 -4.60 -8.44
CA PRO A 81 -7.17 -5.82 -7.89
C PRO A 81 -6.43 -6.64 -8.94
N ASP A 82 -5.37 -7.31 -8.51
CA ASP A 82 -4.68 -8.31 -9.33
C ASP A 82 -5.43 -9.63 -9.33
N THR A 83 -5.94 -10.06 -8.17
CA THR A 83 -6.72 -11.28 -7.99
C THR A 83 -7.52 -11.21 -6.68
N PHE A 84 -8.44 -12.16 -6.44
CA PHE A 84 -9.12 -12.35 -5.15
C PHE A 84 -8.78 -13.71 -4.49
N ASP A 85 -7.72 -14.37 -4.94
CA ASP A 85 -7.29 -15.61 -4.29
C ASP A 85 -6.52 -15.31 -3.00
N VAL A 86 -7.05 -15.74 -1.86
CA VAL A 86 -6.48 -15.52 -0.52
C VAL A 86 -5.06 -16.07 -0.37
N ALA A 87 -4.71 -17.16 -1.08
CA ALA A 87 -3.38 -17.74 -1.00
C ALA A 87 -2.33 -16.93 -1.77
N PHE A 88 -2.75 -16.12 -2.73
CA PHE A 88 -1.86 -15.46 -3.68
C PHE A 88 -1.93 -13.93 -3.65
N ASP A 89 -3.11 -13.35 -3.36
CA ASP A 89 -3.28 -11.89 -3.37
C ASP A 89 -2.36 -11.20 -2.36
N TYR A 90 -1.57 -10.23 -2.84
CA TYR A 90 -0.63 -9.48 -2.03
C TYR A 90 -0.52 -8.04 -2.54
N GLU A 91 -1.66 -7.36 -2.54
CA GLU A 91 -1.75 -5.94 -2.85
C GLU A 91 -3.04 -5.33 -2.24
N ASN A 92 -3.05 -4.00 -2.03
CA ASN A 92 -4.07 -3.37 -1.20
C ASN A 92 -5.49 -3.39 -1.76
N ALA A 93 -5.66 -3.35 -3.09
CA ALA A 93 -6.99 -3.27 -3.69
C ALA A 93 -7.75 -4.60 -3.51
N GLY A 94 -7.06 -5.73 -3.70
CA GLY A 94 -7.61 -7.06 -3.47
C GLY A 94 -7.78 -7.37 -1.99
N LEU A 95 -6.72 -7.20 -1.17
CA LEU A 95 -6.76 -7.44 0.28
C LEU A 95 -7.88 -6.64 0.96
N GLY A 96 -8.13 -5.38 0.53
CA GLY A 96 -9.23 -4.57 1.04
C GLY A 96 -10.61 -5.19 0.77
N VAL A 97 -10.80 -5.88 -0.36
CA VAL A 97 -12.03 -6.62 -0.69
C VAL A 97 -12.09 -7.93 0.10
N LEU A 98 -10.96 -8.63 0.26
CA LEU A 98 -10.90 -9.89 1.02
C LEU A 98 -11.33 -9.66 2.48
N LEU A 99 -10.83 -8.63 3.15
CA LEU A 99 -11.20 -8.30 4.54
C LEU A 99 -12.68 -7.89 4.73
N LEU A 100 -13.40 -7.61 3.64
CA LEU A 100 -14.85 -7.34 3.66
C LEU A 100 -15.68 -8.56 3.35
N THR A 101 -15.16 -9.50 2.55
CA THR A 101 -15.91 -10.66 2.07
C THR A 101 -15.60 -11.95 2.82
N TYR A 102 -14.50 -11.97 3.55
CA TYR A 102 -14.10 -13.05 4.44
C TYR A 102 -14.00 -12.57 5.88
N ASP A 103 -13.87 -13.50 6.82
CA ASP A 103 -13.44 -13.24 8.18
C ASP A 103 -12.13 -13.98 8.46
N THR A 104 -11.29 -13.41 9.34
CA THR A 104 -10.09 -14.00 9.91
C THR A 104 -10.38 -14.65 11.26
N LEU A 105 -9.40 -15.29 11.89
CA LEU A 105 -9.57 -15.87 13.24
C LEU A 105 -9.75 -14.79 14.31
N ILE A 106 -8.97 -13.75 14.23
CA ILE A 106 -8.98 -12.55 15.09
C ILE A 106 -8.91 -11.31 14.19
N PHE A 107 -9.34 -10.17 14.68
CA PHE A 107 -9.28 -8.92 13.96
C PHE A 107 -8.68 -7.82 14.85
N TYR A 108 -8.32 -6.69 14.29
CA TYR A 108 -7.80 -5.55 15.03
C TYR A 108 -8.86 -4.86 15.87
N ASN A 109 -8.48 -4.35 17.03
CA ASN A 109 -9.31 -3.47 17.84
C ASN A 109 -9.23 -2.04 17.32
N LYS A 110 -9.98 -1.75 16.24
CA LYS A 110 -10.01 -0.46 15.55
C LYS A 110 -8.60 0.02 15.12
N GLU A 111 -8.16 1.14 15.69
CA GLU A 111 -6.91 1.85 15.31
C GLU A 111 -5.63 1.16 15.76
N ASP A 112 -5.71 0.24 16.74
CA ASP A 112 -4.53 -0.38 17.32
C ASP A 112 -4.07 -1.60 16.50
N PRO A 113 -2.88 -1.55 15.87
CA PRO A 113 -2.35 -2.66 15.06
C PRO A 113 -1.84 -3.84 15.91
N ASN A 114 -1.76 -3.71 17.23
CA ASN A 114 -1.23 -4.71 18.16
C ASN A 114 -2.25 -5.21 19.19
N ASP A 115 -3.47 -4.67 19.18
CA ASP A 115 -4.58 -5.16 20.00
C ASP A 115 -5.61 -5.89 19.14
N PHE A 116 -6.11 -7.03 19.60
CA PHE A 116 -6.93 -7.92 18.80
C PHE A 116 -8.25 -8.26 19.50
N VAL A 117 -9.28 -8.42 18.68
CA VAL A 117 -10.60 -8.89 19.11
C VAL A 117 -10.93 -10.24 18.46
N PRO A 118 -11.74 -11.09 19.12
CA PRO A 118 -12.18 -12.35 18.55
C PRO A 118 -13.03 -12.13 17.28
N GLN A 119 -12.80 -12.97 16.25
CA GLN A 119 -13.65 -13.00 15.05
C GLN A 119 -14.20 -14.42 14.82
N LEU A 120 -13.60 -15.24 13.95
CA LEU A 120 -14.00 -16.65 13.85
C LEU A 120 -13.50 -17.49 15.03
N ALA A 121 -12.45 -17.06 15.72
CA ALA A 121 -12.15 -17.58 17.04
C ALA A 121 -13.12 -17.00 18.08
N THR A 122 -13.41 -17.76 19.15
CA THR A 122 -14.28 -17.30 20.25
C THR A 122 -13.55 -16.44 21.28
N GLU A 123 -12.22 -16.50 21.28
CA GLU A 123 -11.32 -15.70 22.12
C GLU A 123 -9.97 -15.50 21.42
N VAL A 124 -9.24 -14.46 21.76
CA VAL A 124 -7.84 -14.29 21.36
C VAL A 124 -6.99 -15.22 22.23
N PRO A 125 -6.14 -16.10 21.65
CA PRO A 125 -5.30 -16.97 22.44
C PRO A 125 -4.25 -16.17 23.21
N GLY A 126 -4.03 -16.58 24.47
CA GLY A 126 -3.06 -15.99 25.38
C GLY A 126 -2.49 -17.04 26.34
N LEU A 127 -1.44 -16.67 27.08
CA LEU A 127 -0.86 -17.52 28.12
C LEU A 127 -1.87 -17.78 29.25
N GLU A 128 -2.67 -16.79 29.63
CA GLU A 128 -3.61 -16.84 30.74
C GLU A 128 -4.80 -17.77 30.50
N ASN A 129 -5.29 -17.84 29.22
CA ASN A 129 -6.39 -18.73 28.85
C ASN A 129 -5.93 -20.08 28.29
N GLY A 130 -4.61 -20.32 28.28
CA GLY A 130 -3.98 -21.56 27.80
C GLY A 130 -4.02 -21.71 26.26
N GLY A 131 -4.42 -20.67 25.54
CA GLY A 131 -4.39 -20.64 24.08
C GLY A 131 -2.98 -20.54 23.51
N ILE A 132 -2.01 -20.05 24.30
CA ILE A 132 -0.58 -20.07 23.97
C ILE A 132 0.15 -20.96 24.99
N SER A 133 1.01 -21.87 24.51
CA SER A 133 1.85 -22.69 25.37
C SER A 133 2.94 -21.85 26.06
N ALA A 134 3.44 -22.34 27.22
CA ALA A 134 4.43 -21.63 28.03
C ALA A 134 5.77 -21.37 27.30
N ASP A 135 6.09 -22.17 26.29
CA ASP A 135 7.29 -22.02 25.46
C ASP A 135 7.04 -21.11 24.25
N GLY A 136 5.79 -20.61 24.07
CA GLY A 136 5.41 -19.73 22.94
C GLY A 136 5.37 -20.40 21.57
N LEU A 137 5.40 -21.75 21.53
CA LEU A 137 5.48 -22.50 20.26
C LEU A 137 4.13 -23.03 19.78
N THR A 138 3.13 -23.13 20.64
CA THR A 138 1.82 -23.69 20.28
C THR A 138 0.74 -22.65 20.50
N PHE A 139 -0.05 -22.37 19.46
CA PHE A 139 -1.21 -21.48 19.50
C PHE A 139 -2.47 -22.28 19.18
N THR A 140 -3.43 -22.32 20.10
CA THR A 140 -4.70 -23.04 19.94
C THR A 140 -5.86 -22.07 19.93
N PHE A 141 -6.61 -22.06 18.83
CA PHE A 141 -7.80 -21.26 18.63
C PHE A 141 -9.06 -22.11 18.80
N LYS A 142 -10.02 -21.63 19.60
CA LYS A 142 -11.36 -22.20 19.70
C LYS A 142 -12.24 -21.60 18.60
N ILE A 143 -12.73 -22.42 17.69
CA ILE A 143 -13.47 -21.94 16.51
C ILE A 143 -14.95 -21.77 16.84
N ARG A 144 -15.55 -20.67 16.38
CA ARG A 144 -16.94 -20.33 16.56
C ARG A 144 -17.85 -21.29 15.79
N GLN A 145 -18.83 -21.87 16.48
CA GLN A 145 -19.80 -22.78 15.87
C GLN A 145 -20.99 -22.01 15.25
N GLY A 146 -21.58 -22.57 14.20
CA GLY A 146 -22.77 -22.05 13.57
C GLY A 146 -22.57 -20.89 12.60
N VAL A 147 -21.32 -20.52 12.33
CA VAL A 147 -20.99 -19.56 11.27
C VAL A 147 -21.20 -20.20 9.90
N LYS A 148 -21.79 -19.45 8.96
CA LYS A 148 -22.05 -19.89 7.59
C LYS A 148 -21.22 -19.12 6.60
N PHE A 149 -20.71 -19.82 5.59
CA PHE A 149 -20.23 -19.20 4.37
C PHE A 149 -21.38 -18.55 3.57
N HIS A 150 -21.06 -17.72 2.61
CA HIS A 150 -22.04 -16.98 1.79
C HIS A 150 -22.99 -17.90 1.00
N ASP A 151 -22.59 -19.13 0.70
CA ASP A 151 -23.42 -20.15 0.06
C ASP A 151 -24.33 -20.91 1.04
N GLY A 152 -24.22 -20.62 2.34
CA GLY A 152 -24.98 -21.24 3.42
C GLY A 152 -24.38 -22.52 3.99
N SER A 153 -23.22 -22.99 3.49
CA SER A 153 -22.46 -24.10 4.06
C SER A 153 -21.89 -23.74 5.44
N ASP A 154 -21.63 -24.73 6.28
CA ASP A 154 -21.08 -24.53 7.62
C ASP A 154 -19.56 -24.33 7.56
N LEU A 155 -19.04 -23.35 8.32
CA LEU A 155 -17.64 -23.24 8.65
C LEU A 155 -17.24 -24.35 9.62
N THR A 156 -16.08 -24.97 9.39
CA THR A 156 -15.51 -26.01 10.27
C THR A 156 -14.05 -25.70 10.60
N PRO A 157 -13.49 -26.32 11.69
CA PRO A 157 -12.04 -26.22 11.96
C PRO A 157 -11.17 -26.72 10.81
N GLU A 158 -11.65 -27.69 10.01
CA GLU A 158 -10.92 -28.17 8.82
C GLU A 158 -10.78 -27.09 7.75
N ASP A 159 -11.79 -26.24 7.53
CA ASP A 159 -11.68 -25.11 6.60
C ASP A 159 -10.58 -24.14 7.03
N VAL A 160 -10.48 -23.89 8.34
CA VAL A 160 -9.42 -23.07 8.91
C VAL A 160 -8.04 -23.68 8.66
N ALA A 161 -7.82 -24.92 9.02
CA ALA A 161 -6.54 -25.58 8.82
C ALA A 161 -6.18 -25.67 7.33
N PHE A 162 -7.15 -26.01 6.48
CA PHE A 162 -6.98 -26.06 5.03
C PHE A 162 -6.54 -24.71 4.45
N THR A 163 -7.13 -23.60 4.89
CA THR A 163 -6.78 -22.25 4.42
C THR A 163 -5.29 -21.97 4.58
N PHE A 164 -4.74 -22.16 5.78
CA PHE A 164 -3.33 -21.90 6.05
C PHE A 164 -2.40 -22.92 5.40
N GLN A 165 -2.80 -24.21 5.35
CA GLN A 165 -2.05 -25.25 4.63
C GLN A 165 -1.97 -24.92 3.14
N ARG A 166 -3.10 -24.55 2.52
CA ARG A 166 -3.18 -24.14 1.12
C ARG A 166 -2.30 -22.90 0.86
N GLY A 167 -2.43 -21.89 1.68
CA GLY A 167 -1.64 -20.67 1.56
C GLY A 167 -0.14 -20.96 1.48
N MET A 168 0.40 -21.64 2.48
CA MET A 168 1.83 -22.00 2.51
C MET A 168 2.28 -22.88 1.34
N LEU A 169 1.44 -23.82 0.89
CA LEU A 169 1.80 -24.73 -0.20
C LEU A 169 1.71 -24.09 -1.59
N GLN A 170 0.89 -23.04 -1.78
CA GLN A 170 0.54 -22.57 -3.11
C GLN A 170 0.94 -21.12 -3.40
N GLY A 171 1.22 -20.32 -2.38
CA GLY A 171 1.44 -18.89 -2.53
C GLY A 171 2.67 -18.50 -3.36
N GLY A 172 3.74 -19.25 -3.28
CA GLY A 172 5.01 -18.88 -3.91
C GLY A 172 5.66 -17.62 -3.28
N TYR A 173 6.76 -17.17 -3.87
CA TYR A 173 7.52 -16.02 -3.38
C TYR A 173 6.82 -14.67 -3.50
N ASP A 174 5.91 -14.52 -4.45
CA ASP A 174 5.21 -13.26 -4.70
C ASP A 174 3.92 -13.08 -3.90
N SER A 175 3.65 -14.01 -2.98
CA SER A 175 2.51 -14.02 -2.07
C SER A 175 2.88 -13.52 -0.66
N PRO A 176 1.90 -13.24 0.22
CA PRO A 176 2.15 -12.90 1.62
C PRO A 176 2.52 -14.10 2.50
N GLN A 177 2.58 -15.29 1.95
CA GLN A 177 2.66 -16.55 2.71
C GLN A 177 4.00 -16.72 3.46
N TRP A 178 5.06 -15.97 3.09
CA TRP A 178 6.31 -15.92 3.84
C TRP A 178 6.10 -15.52 5.32
N LEU A 179 5.07 -14.71 5.62
CA LEU A 179 4.67 -14.35 6.97
C LEU A 179 4.13 -15.55 7.79
N LEU A 180 3.78 -16.65 7.13
CA LEU A 180 3.34 -17.89 7.74
C LEU A 180 4.42 -18.97 7.65
N THR A 181 5.15 -19.07 6.53
CA THR A 181 6.18 -20.10 6.35
C THR A 181 7.35 -19.90 7.31
N GLU A 182 7.82 -18.68 7.52
CA GLU A 182 8.91 -18.40 8.45
C GLU A 182 8.60 -18.82 9.89
N PRO A 183 7.51 -18.39 10.54
CA PRO A 183 7.20 -18.83 11.91
C PRO A 183 6.89 -20.31 12.02
N LEU A 184 6.24 -20.92 11.02
CA LEU A 184 5.77 -22.30 11.10
C LEU A 184 6.78 -23.33 10.61
N LEU A 185 7.59 -23.01 9.60
CA LEU A 185 8.52 -23.95 8.97
C LEU A 185 9.99 -23.66 9.35
N GLY A 186 10.34 -22.42 9.61
CA GLY A 186 11.68 -21.98 10.04
C GLY A 186 12.07 -20.62 9.46
N VAL A 187 12.86 -19.87 10.24
CA VAL A 187 13.38 -18.55 9.84
C VAL A 187 14.08 -18.61 8.48
N GLY A 188 13.75 -17.66 7.62
CA GLY A 188 14.31 -17.52 6.29
C GLY A 188 13.77 -18.50 5.27
N ILE A 189 12.73 -19.29 5.61
CA ILE A 189 11.97 -20.09 4.63
C ILE A 189 10.81 -19.23 4.15
N SER A 190 11.00 -18.54 3.03
CA SER A 190 9.98 -17.68 2.45
C SER A 190 9.04 -18.41 1.48
N ASP A 191 9.46 -19.56 1.00
CA ASP A 191 8.70 -20.40 0.08
C ASP A 191 8.84 -21.88 0.42
N VAL A 192 7.75 -22.62 0.32
CA VAL A 192 7.73 -24.06 0.64
C VAL A 192 8.61 -24.88 -0.30
N GLY A 193 8.85 -24.42 -1.51
CA GLY A 193 9.74 -25.06 -2.49
C GLY A 193 11.18 -25.14 -2.01
N GLU A 194 11.62 -24.24 -1.11
CA GLU A 194 12.94 -24.30 -0.48
C GLU A 194 13.17 -25.57 0.36
N LEU A 195 12.09 -26.24 0.74
CA LEU A 195 12.13 -27.52 1.51
C LEU A 195 12.08 -28.76 0.62
N VAL A 196 11.92 -28.60 -0.70
CA VAL A 196 11.83 -29.72 -1.65
C VAL A 196 13.23 -30.02 -2.23
N GLY A 197 13.76 -31.20 -1.93
CA GLY A 197 15.07 -31.61 -2.40
C GLY A 197 16.19 -30.70 -1.91
N ASP A 198 16.91 -30.05 -2.84
CA ASP A 198 17.95 -29.06 -2.55
C ASP A 198 17.45 -27.59 -2.61
N GLY A 199 16.14 -27.40 -2.77
CA GLY A 199 15.52 -26.08 -2.85
C GLY A 199 15.64 -25.39 -4.22
N SER A 200 16.27 -26.02 -5.21
CA SER A 200 16.54 -25.39 -6.52
C SER A 200 15.29 -25.10 -7.35
N ALA A 201 14.15 -25.72 -7.02
CA ALA A 201 12.87 -25.50 -7.68
C ALA A 201 11.96 -24.47 -6.99
N ALA A 202 12.43 -23.82 -5.93
CA ALA A 202 11.67 -22.79 -5.22
C ALA A 202 11.41 -21.59 -6.12
N GLY A 203 10.16 -21.11 -6.17
CA GLY A 203 9.73 -20.04 -7.07
C GLY A 203 9.62 -20.43 -8.55
N ASP A 204 9.88 -21.67 -8.89
CA ASP A 204 9.75 -22.16 -10.28
C ASP A 204 8.54 -23.10 -10.41
N ARG A 205 7.42 -22.54 -10.90
CA ARG A 205 6.14 -23.26 -11.09
C ARG A 205 6.21 -24.38 -12.13
N GLU A 206 7.20 -24.37 -13.02
CA GLU A 206 7.37 -25.42 -14.04
C GLU A 206 8.28 -26.53 -13.55
N ALA A 207 9.32 -26.19 -12.77
CA ALA A 207 10.28 -27.15 -12.25
C ALA A 207 9.75 -27.92 -11.04
N LEU A 208 9.05 -27.25 -10.10
CA LEU A 208 8.61 -27.88 -8.85
C LEU A 208 7.75 -29.14 -9.06
N PRO A 209 6.77 -29.20 -9.98
CA PRO A 209 5.99 -30.41 -10.21
C PRO A 209 6.79 -31.61 -10.70
N GLY A 210 7.98 -31.38 -11.23
CA GLY A 210 8.91 -32.42 -11.72
C GLY A 210 9.84 -33.00 -10.67
N MET A 211 9.80 -32.49 -9.41
CA MET A 211 10.63 -32.96 -8.31
C MET A 211 10.21 -34.36 -7.83
N ASP A 212 11.06 -35.01 -6.99
CA ASP A 212 10.77 -36.32 -6.42
C ASP A 212 9.39 -36.33 -5.70
N PRO A 213 8.44 -37.19 -6.15
CA PRO A 213 7.12 -37.27 -5.54
C PRO A 213 7.14 -37.56 -4.02
N ALA A 214 8.14 -38.31 -3.54
CA ALA A 214 8.26 -38.63 -2.13
C ALA A 214 8.65 -37.37 -1.31
N GLU A 215 9.51 -36.53 -1.86
CA GLU A 215 9.87 -35.23 -1.24
C GLU A 215 8.70 -34.26 -1.27
N LEU A 216 7.96 -34.17 -2.37
CA LEU A 216 6.76 -33.34 -2.47
C LEU A 216 5.70 -33.73 -1.41
N VAL A 217 5.41 -35.03 -1.29
CA VAL A 217 4.50 -35.54 -0.25
C VAL A 217 5.03 -35.22 1.17
N ARG A 218 6.32 -35.46 1.43
CA ARG A 218 6.95 -35.16 2.71
C ARG A 218 6.78 -33.69 3.12
N VAL A 219 6.99 -32.76 2.19
CA VAL A 219 6.86 -31.32 2.45
C VAL A 219 5.40 -30.94 2.73
N CYS A 220 4.46 -31.48 1.96
CA CYS A 220 3.03 -31.25 2.22
C CYS A 220 2.61 -31.78 3.61
N GLU A 221 3.01 -33.01 3.97
CA GLU A 221 2.70 -33.56 5.28
C GLU A 221 3.35 -32.76 6.42
N LEU A 222 4.57 -32.24 6.21
CA LEU A 222 5.19 -31.30 7.14
C LEU A 222 4.32 -30.06 7.35
N VAL A 223 3.88 -29.39 6.25
CA VAL A 223 3.02 -28.20 6.33
C VAL A 223 1.70 -28.54 7.04
N LYS A 224 1.06 -29.65 6.69
CA LYS A 224 -0.19 -30.08 7.35
C LYS A 224 -0.01 -30.36 8.85
N SER A 225 1.16 -30.85 9.25
CA SER A 225 1.47 -31.09 10.66
C SER A 225 1.62 -29.81 11.49
N LYS A 226 1.83 -28.65 10.83
CA LYS A 226 2.00 -27.36 11.50
C LYS A 226 0.68 -26.65 11.83
N VAL A 227 -0.40 -26.99 11.09
CA VAL A 227 -1.74 -26.43 11.33
C VAL A 227 -2.73 -27.58 11.34
N VAL A 228 -3.23 -27.92 12.54
CA VAL A 228 -4.04 -29.13 12.75
C VAL A 228 -5.42 -28.76 13.27
N ALA A 229 -6.46 -29.24 12.60
CA ALA A 229 -7.84 -29.12 13.03
C ALA A 229 -8.25 -30.28 13.95
N ASP A 230 -9.05 -29.97 14.98
CA ASP A 230 -9.77 -30.93 15.81
C ASP A 230 -11.28 -30.58 15.74
N ASN A 231 -11.97 -31.29 14.86
CA ASN A 231 -13.39 -31.08 14.64
C ASN A 231 -14.28 -31.47 15.82
N ASP A 232 -13.82 -32.42 16.65
CA ASP A 232 -14.56 -32.87 17.82
C ASP A 232 -14.56 -31.83 18.93
N ASN A 233 -13.41 -31.17 19.14
CA ASN A 233 -13.22 -30.12 20.15
C ASN A 233 -13.38 -28.69 19.59
N TRP A 234 -13.64 -28.55 18.27
CA TRP A 234 -13.74 -27.24 17.58
C TRP A 234 -12.54 -26.34 17.80
N THR A 235 -11.35 -26.89 17.63
CA THR A 235 -10.09 -26.15 17.75
C THR A 235 -9.22 -26.30 16.53
N VAL A 236 -8.34 -25.30 16.33
CA VAL A 236 -7.23 -25.38 15.39
C VAL A 236 -5.96 -25.01 16.13
N THR A 237 -4.93 -25.83 15.98
CA THR A 237 -3.63 -25.65 16.62
C THR A 237 -2.55 -25.35 15.59
N PHE A 238 -1.79 -24.28 15.83
CA PHE A 238 -0.60 -23.92 15.08
C PHE A 238 0.64 -24.29 15.90
N GLN A 239 1.60 -24.97 15.24
CA GLN A 239 2.87 -25.36 15.85
C GLN A 239 4.01 -24.60 15.20
N LEU A 240 4.55 -23.59 15.86
CA LEU A 240 5.66 -22.77 15.40
C LEU A 240 6.99 -23.55 15.45
N ALA A 241 7.91 -23.20 14.56
CA ALA A 241 9.27 -23.72 14.55
C ALA A 241 10.14 -23.06 15.63
N GLN A 242 9.88 -21.80 15.95
CA GLN A 242 10.53 -21.00 17.00
C GLN A 242 9.53 -19.98 17.56
N PRO A 243 9.78 -19.39 18.74
CA PRO A 243 8.99 -18.28 19.25
C PRO A 243 8.96 -17.12 18.22
N TRP A 244 7.77 -16.58 17.98
CA TRP A 244 7.55 -15.54 16.97
C TRP A 244 6.55 -14.51 17.48
N ALA A 245 7.05 -13.36 17.93
CA ALA A 245 6.21 -12.33 18.55
C ALA A 245 5.08 -11.82 17.64
N PRO A 246 5.31 -11.54 16.32
CA PRO A 246 4.28 -11.03 15.46
C PRO A 246 3.34 -12.10 14.84
N PHE A 247 3.17 -13.26 15.49
CA PHE A 247 2.34 -14.33 14.93
C PHE A 247 0.84 -13.97 14.89
N LEU A 248 0.30 -13.37 15.97
CA LEU A 248 -1.10 -12.95 16.01
C LEU A 248 -1.42 -11.85 14.96
N PRO A 249 -0.63 -10.78 14.83
CA PRO A 249 -0.80 -9.81 13.75
C PRO A 249 -0.90 -10.45 12.36
N THR A 250 -0.06 -11.45 12.08
CA THR A 250 -0.07 -12.18 10.81
C THR A 250 -1.41 -12.84 10.51
N LEU A 251 -2.11 -13.35 11.53
CA LEU A 251 -3.40 -14.04 11.37
C LEU A 251 -4.60 -13.09 11.25
N ALA A 252 -4.43 -11.80 11.52
CA ALA A 252 -5.48 -10.78 11.42
C ALA A 252 -5.58 -10.14 10.03
N GLN A 253 -4.62 -10.41 9.14
CA GLN A 253 -4.54 -9.84 7.80
C GLN A 253 -5.30 -10.64 6.73
N GLY A 254 -5.46 -10.04 5.53
CA GLY A 254 -6.26 -10.57 4.43
C GLY A 254 -5.90 -11.99 4.00
N TRP A 255 -4.64 -12.39 4.07
CA TRP A 255 -4.21 -13.78 3.80
C TRP A 255 -4.59 -14.78 4.91
N GLY A 256 -5.02 -14.30 6.08
CA GLY A 256 -5.66 -15.09 7.12
C GLY A 256 -7.15 -15.29 6.92
N SER A 257 -7.73 -14.83 5.83
CA SER A 257 -9.14 -14.96 5.44
C SER A 257 -9.52 -16.43 5.25
N ILE A 258 -10.50 -16.92 6.01
CA ILE A 258 -10.84 -18.35 6.03
C ILE A 258 -11.70 -18.73 4.84
N GLN A 259 -11.25 -19.72 4.07
CA GLN A 259 -11.88 -20.23 2.86
C GLN A 259 -12.61 -21.54 3.10
N SER A 260 -13.72 -21.75 2.40
CA SER A 260 -14.39 -23.05 2.34
C SER A 260 -13.56 -24.02 1.48
N LYS A 261 -13.06 -25.11 2.08
CA LYS A 261 -12.36 -26.19 1.38
C LYS A 261 -13.21 -26.77 0.25
N ALA A 262 -14.50 -26.98 0.51
CA ALA A 262 -15.42 -27.51 -0.47
C ALA A 262 -15.58 -26.59 -1.68
N TRP A 263 -15.71 -25.29 -1.46
CA TRP A 263 -15.80 -24.32 -2.54
C TRP A 263 -14.49 -24.18 -3.33
N VAL A 264 -13.34 -24.12 -2.66
CA VAL A 264 -12.01 -24.08 -3.32
C VAL A 264 -11.84 -25.27 -4.25
N THR A 265 -12.15 -26.49 -3.77
CA THR A 265 -12.08 -27.71 -4.57
C THR A 265 -13.04 -27.67 -5.77
N ALA A 266 -14.29 -27.27 -5.56
CA ALA A 266 -15.30 -27.15 -6.61
C ALA A 266 -14.97 -26.08 -7.66
N SER A 267 -14.20 -25.05 -7.25
CA SER A 267 -13.72 -23.96 -8.12
C SER A 267 -12.44 -24.29 -8.88
N GLY A 268 -11.96 -25.52 -8.83
CA GLY A 268 -10.78 -25.99 -9.55
C GLY A 268 -9.46 -25.82 -8.79
N GLY A 269 -9.52 -25.52 -7.49
CA GLY A 269 -8.37 -25.46 -6.61
C GLY A 269 -8.01 -26.81 -5.98
N TRP A 270 -6.99 -26.79 -5.12
CA TRP A 270 -6.47 -27.96 -4.42
C TRP A 270 -7.51 -28.55 -3.44
N ASP A 271 -7.57 -29.87 -3.37
CA ASP A 271 -8.51 -30.62 -2.51
C ASP A 271 -7.93 -31.06 -1.16
N GLY A 272 -6.64 -30.76 -0.91
CA GLY A 272 -5.95 -31.19 0.32
C GLY A 272 -5.14 -32.49 0.17
N ASP A 273 -5.06 -33.08 -1.02
CA ASP A 273 -4.25 -34.30 -1.27
C ASP A 273 -2.76 -33.92 -1.45
N CYS A 274 -1.90 -34.50 -0.60
CA CYS A 274 -0.46 -34.25 -0.67
C CYS A 274 0.22 -34.82 -1.93
N ALA A 275 -0.44 -35.67 -2.69
CA ALA A 275 0.10 -36.19 -3.96
C ALA A 275 -0.05 -35.18 -5.12
N THR A 276 -0.86 -34.12 -4.97
CA THR A 276 -1.25 -33.23 -6.07
C THR A 276 -0.97 -31.75 -5.85
N TRP A 277 -0.55 -31.32 -4.66
CA TRP A 277 -0.43 -29.89 -4.30
C TRP A 277 0.49 -29.11 -5.24
N GLN A 278 1.55 -29.73 -5.71
CA GLN A 278 2.53 -29.11 -6.61
C GLN A 278 1.93 -28.64 -7.94
N ASN A 279 0.78 -29.20 -8.34
CA ASN A 279 0.08 -28.78 -9.56
C ASN A 279 -0.63 -27.42 -9.40
N PHE A 280 -0.71 -26.92 -8.18
CA PHE A 280 -1.36 -25.67 -7.81
C PHE A 280 -0.36 -24.64 -7.24
N TYR A 281 0.94 -24.96 -7.30
CA TYR A 281 1.99 -24.10 -6.77
C TYR A 281 2.19 -22.88 -7.65
N ASP A 282 2.17 -21.70 -7.07
CA ASP A 282 2.42 -20.38 -7.67
C ASP A 282 1.76 -20.20 -9.07
N PRO A 283 0.44 -20.36 -9.21
CA PRO A 283 -0.22 -20.38 -10.52
C PRO A 283 -0.19 -19.03 -11.25
N GLY A 284 0.02 -17.92 -10.53
CA GLY A 284 -0.08 -16.55 -11.04
C GLY A 284 -1.52 -16.07 -11.22
N SER A 285 -1.71 -14.76 -11.17
CA SER A 285 -3.04 -14.12 -11.19
C SER A 285 -3.84 -14.40 -12.46
N GLU A 286 -3.21 -14.47 -13.62
CA GLU A 286 -3.92 -14.73 -14.89
C GLU A 286 -4.59 -16.12 -14.90
N ALA A 287 -3.88 -17.15 -14.44
CA ALA A 287 -4.43 -18.49 -14.34
C ALA A 287 -5.52 -18.59 -13.25
N LEU A 288 -5.32 -17.92 -12.12
CA LEU A 288 -6.30 -17.85 -11.03
C LEU A 288 -7.58 -17.14 -11.46
N ASN A 289 -7.48 -16.01 -12.16
CA ASN A 289 -8.63 -15.21 -12.61
C ASN A 289 -9.43 -15.89 -13.73
N ALA A 290 -8.86 -16.90 -14.40
CA ALA A 290 -9.62 -17.79 -15.29
C ALA A 290 -10.53 -18.77 -14.54
N LEU A 291 -10.35 -18.88 -13.21
CA LEU A 291 -11.15 -19.70 -12.30
C LEU A 291 -11.98 -18.81 -11.37
N PRO A 292 -13.05 -19.32 -10.77
CA PRO A 292 -13.78 -18.59 -9.72
C PRO A 292 -12.89 -18.18 -8.52
N LEU A 293 -11.84 -18.93 -8.23
CA LEU A 293 -10.88 -18.66 -7.15
C LEU A 293 -10.26 -17.26 -7.18
N GLY A 294 -9.85 -16.79 -8.36
CA GLY A 294 -9.22 -15.48 -8.51
C GLY A 294 -10.20 -14.36 -8.86
N SER A 295 -11.40 -14.70 -9.35
CA SER A 295 -12.35 -13.73 -9.89
C SER A 295 -13.61 -13.50 -9.04
N THR A 296 -13.81 -14.28 -7.97
CA THR A 296 -14.91 -14.09 -7.00
C THR A 296 -14.49 -14.47 -5.59
N THR A 297 -15.36 -14.25 -4.61
CA THR A 297 -15.11 -14.53 -3.19
C THR A 297 -16.19 -15.43 -2.60
N MET A 298 -15.82 -16.29 -1.65
CA MET A 298 -16.73 -17.18 -0.93
C MET A 298 -16.29 -17.28 0.53
N GLY A 299 -16.58 -16.24 1.30
CA GLY A 299 -16.21 -16.14 2.72
C GLY A 299 -17.41 -16.16 3.65
N THR A 300 -17.16 -15.72 4.87
CA THR A 300 -18.15 -15.58 5.95
C THR A 300 -18.44 -14.13 6.28
N GLY A 301 -17.77 -13.20 5.58
CA GLY A 301 -17.69 -11.78 5.91
C GLY A 301 -18.97 -10.97 5.80
N PRO A 302 -18.94 -9.70 6.23
CA PRO A 302 -20.11 -8.82 6.23
C PRO A 302 -20.62 -8.42 4.85
N TYR A 303 -19.83 -8.62 3.80
CA TYR A 303 -20.22 -8.36 2.42
C TYR A 303 -20.00 -9.57 1.53
N THR A 304 -20.73 -9.63 0.42
CA THR A 304 -20.54 -10.58 -0.69
C THR A 304 -20.10 -9.83 -1.94
N LEU A 305 -19.24 -10.41 -2.75
CA LEU A 305 -18.89 -9.88 -4.06
C LEU A 305 -20.02 -10.17 -5.05
N GLU A 306 -20.73 -9.11 -5.49
CA GLU A 306 -21.75 -9.21 -6.54
C GLU A 306 -21.15 -9.32 -7.92
N ARG A 307 -20.15 -8.45 -8.21
CA ARG A 307 -19.39 -8.48 -9.46
C ARG A 307 -18.07 -7.74 -9.36
N TRP A 308 -17.14 -8.16 -10.16
CA TRP A 308 -15.92 -7.46 -10.51
C TRP A 308 -15.81 -7.36 -12.02
N VAL A 309 -15.69 -6.17 -12.55
CA VAL A 309 -15.39 -5.89 -13.96
C VAL A 309 -14.00 -5.26 -14.00
N PRO A 310 -12.95 -6.03 -14.33
CA PRO A 310 -11.57 -5.55 -14.32
C PRO A 310 -11.39 -4.25 -15.10
N GLY A 311 -10.76 -3.26 -14.47
CA GLY A 311 -10.55 -1.94 -15.02
C GLY A 311 -11.73 -0.97 -14.91
N GLU A 312 -12.90 -1.42 -14.42
CA GLU A 312 -14.11 -0.60 -14.36
C GLU A 312 -14.64 -0.45 -12.93
N GLU A 313 -15.13 -1.55 -12.32
CA GLU A 313 -15.74 -1.47 -10.98
C GLU A 313 -15.79 -2.80 -10.23
N ILE A 314 -15.85 -2.70 -8.90
CA ILE A 314 -16.18 -3.77 -7.97
C ILE A 314 -17.48 -3.39 -7.27
N VAL A 315 -18.42 -4.32 -7.15
CA VAL A 315 -19.66 -4.11 -6.39
C VAL A 315 -19.80 -5.18 -5.31
N LEU A 316 -19.91 -4.70 -4.06
CA LEU A 316 -20.17 -5.55 -2.89
C LEU A 316 -21.58 -5.30 -2.38
N LYS A 317 -22.22 -6.36 -1.88
CA LYS A 317 -23.55 -6.32 -1.23
C LYS A 317 -23.46 -6.77 0.22
N ALA A 318 -24.22 -6.12 1.08
CA ALA A 318 -24.31 -6.50 2.49
C ALA A 318 -24.77 -7.95 2.63
N ASN A 319 -24.07 -8.72 3.47
CA ASN A 319 -24.54 -10.01 3.95
C ASN A 319 -25.63 -9.77 5.02
N GLU A 320 -26.89 -9.90 4.63
CA GLU A 320 -28.02 -9.66 5.54
C GLU A 320 -28.10 -10.68 6.68
N ASN A 321 -27.40 -11.81 6.55
CA ASN A 321 -27.33 -12.88 7.54
C ASN A 321 -25.96 -12.94 8.24
N TYR A 322 -25.20 -11.83 8.26
CA TYR A 322 -23.88 -11.82 8.90
C TYR A 322 -23.96 -12.24 10.36
N TRP A 323 -23.13 -13.18 10.74
CA TRP A 323 -23.18 -13.94 11.98
C TRP A 323 -22.91 -13.14 13.25
N ARG A 324 -22.23 -11.99 13.18
CA ARG A 324 -21.77 -11.23 14.37
C ARG A 324 -22.96 -10.60 15.11
N THR A 325 -23.25 -11.11 16.29
CA THR A 325 -24.34 -10.59 17.14
C THR A 325 -23.86 -9.66 18.26
N GLU A 326 -22.55 -9.74 18.60
CA GLU A 326 -21.93 -8.92 19.61
C GLU A 326 -20.91 -7.97 18.95
N PRO A 327 -20.80 -6.72 19.40
CA PRO A 327 -19.83 -5.78 18.83
C PRO A 327 -18.39 -6.25 19.09
N ALA A 328 -17.51 -6.03 18.12
CA ALA A 328 -16.10 -6.35 18.25
C ALA A 328 -15.37 -5.44 19.25
N TRP A 329 -15.80 -4.16 19.32
CA TRP A 329 -15.32 -3.13 20.25
C TRP A 329 -16.51 -2.30 20.72
N GLU A 330 -16.31 -1.43 21.72
CA GLU A 330 -17.38 -0.58 22.25
C GLU A 330 -17.96 0.33 21.15
N GLY A 331 -19.27 0.26 20.93
CA GLY A 331 -19.96 0.98 19.85
C GLY A 331 -19.75 0.40 18.45
N GLY A 332 -19.05 -0.73 18.33
CA GLY A 332 -18.80 -1.40 17.05
C GLY A 332 -20.07 -1.98 16.39
N PRO A 333 -19.98 -2.35 15.10
CA PRO A 333 -21.12 -2.85 14.35
C PRO A 333 -21.48 -4.27 14.75
N THR A 334 -22.77 -4.62 14.55
CA THR A 334 -23.33 -5.97 14.74
C THR A 334 -24.32 -6.29 13.63
N GLY A 335 -24.43 -7.57 13.28
CA GLY A 335 -25.37 -8.04 12.25
C GLY A 335 -25.07 -7.50 10.86
N ALA A 336 -26.10 -7.29 10.07
CA ALA A 336 -25.96 -6.80 8.70
C ALA A 336 -25.36 -5.38 8.65
N PRO A 337 -24.46 -5.09 7.70
CA PRO A 337 -23.88 -3.75 7.48
C PRO A 337 -24.96 -2.67 7.30
N LYS A 338 -24.69 -1.46 7.79
CA LYS A 338 -25.53 -0.27 7.56
C LYS A 338 -25.46 0.16 6.09
N ILE A 339 -24.27 0.21 5.50
CA ILE A 339 -24.08 0.40 4.07
C ILE A 339 -24.43 -0.91 3.36
N LYS A 340 -25.44 -0.88 2.50
CA LYS A 340 -25.96 -2.08 1.82
C LYS A 340 -25.25 -2.41 0.53
N THR A 341 -24.70 -1.41 -0.12
CA THR A 341 -23.96 -1.55 -1.38
C THR A 341 -22.70 -0.73 -1.33
N ILE A 342 -21.58 -1.34 -1.68
CA ILE A 342 -20.30 -0.65 -1.91
C ILE A 342 -19.99 -0.74 -3.39
N ILE A 343 -19.69 0.40 -4.02
CA ILE A 343 -19.25 0.49 -5.40
C ILE A 343 -17.86 1.11 -5.40
N ILE A 344 -16.85 0.35 -5.78
CA ILE A 344 -15.49 0.83 -5.98
C ILE A 344 -15.28 0.99 -7.48
N LYS A 345 -15.16 2.23 -7.97
CA LYS A 345 -14.98 2.55 -9.40
C LYS A 345 -13.53 2.83 -9.70
N ASN A 346 -13.02 2.22 -10.76
CA ASN A 346 -11.69 2.52 -11.25
C ASN A 346 -11.75 3.65 -12.30
N VAL A 347 -11.23 4.83 -11.95
CA VAL A 347 -11.18 6.02 -12.82
C VAL A 347 -9.79 6.63 -12.71
N THR A 348 -8.99 6.51 -13.74
CA THR A 348 -7.57 6.94 -13.73
C THR A 348 -7.41 8.46 -13.73
N GLU A 349 -8.35 9.21 -14.34
CA GLU A 349 -8.26 10.66 -14.48
C GLU A 349 -8.75 11.41 -13.24
N PHE A 350 -7.87 12.16 -12.57
CA PHE A 350 -8.21 12.92 -11.35
C PHE A 350 -9.38 13.89 -11.56
N SER A 351 -9.40 14.65 -12.65
CA SER A 351 -10.48 15.61 -12.94
C SER A 351 -11.87 14.96 -12.96
N THR A 352 -11.97 13.73 -13.42
CA THR A 352 -13.21 12.96 -13.40
C THR A 352 -13.57 12.52 -11.98
N ARG A 353 -12.60 12.00 -11.20
CA ARG A 353 -12.81 11.65 -9.78
C ARG A 353 -13.25 12.87 -8.97
N TYR A 354 -12.58 14.00 -9.16
CA TYR A 354 -12.91 15.26 -8.50
C TYR A 354 -14.34 15.73 -8.84
N ALA A 355 -14.73 15.68 -10.12
CA ALA A 355 -16.08 16.07 -10.53
C ALA A 355 -17.16 15.18 -9.92
N MET A 356 -16.92 13.87 -9.81
CA MET A 356 -17.84 12.93 -9.16
C MET A 356 -17.99 13.24 -7.66
N LEU A 357 -16.89 13.52 -6.97
CA LEU A 357 -16.91 13.87 -5.55
C LEU A 357 -17.62 15.21 -5.31
N GLN A 358 -17.31 16.22 -6.12
CA GLN A 358 -17.94 17.55 -6.05
C GLN A 358 -19.45 17.49 -6.30
N ALA A 359 -19.90 16.62 -7.21
CA ALA A 359 -21.31 16.43 -7.53
C ALA A 359 -22.07 15.63 -6.45
N GLY A 360 -21.36 14.95 -5.52
CA GLY A 360 -21.94 14.03 -4.57
C GLY A 360 -22.24 12.63 -5.17
N ASP A 361 -21.72 12.33 -6.35
CA ASP A 361 -21.81 11.02 -7.00
C ASP A 361 -20.78 10.01 -6.45
N ALA A 362 -19.81 10.50 -5.68
CA ALA A 362 -18.85 9.72 -4.92
C ALA A 362 -18.83 10.19 -3.47
N ASP A 363 -18.65 9.25 -2.54
CA ASP A 363 -18.49 9.52 -1.11
C ASP A 363 -17.02 9.82 -0.75
N SER A 364 -16.08 9.16 -1.43
CA SER A 364 -14.65 9.43 -1.30
C SER A 364 -13.90 9.14 -2.62
N ILE A 365 -12.72 9.74 -2.77
CA ILE A 365 -11.85 9.48 -3.91
C ILE A 365 -10.40 9.30 -3.44
N ASN A 366 -9.62 8.52 -4.19
CA ASN A 366 -8.17 8.51 -4.05
C ASN A 366 -7.57 9.70 -4.80
N VAL A 367 -6.75 10.49 -4.11
CA VAL A 367 -5.99 11.60 -4.69
C VAL A 367 -4.57 11.11 -4.96
N GLY A 368 -4.18 11.06 -6.23
CA GLY A 368 -2.90 10.51 -6.67
C GLY A 368 -1.74 11.50 -6.66
N SER A 369 -2.01 12.78 -6.37
CA SER A 369 -1.01 13.85 -6.40
C SER A 369 -1.28 14.90 -5.34
N THR A 370 -0.23 15.36 -4.70
CA THR A 370 -0.30 16.52 -3.79
C THR A 370 -0.60 17.82 -4.54
N ALA A 371 -0.30 17.89 -5.82
CA ALA A 371 -0.65 19.02 -6.67
C ALA A 371 -2.17 19.24 -6.78
N ASP A 372 -2.96 18.20 -6.51
CA ASP A 372 -4.42 18.25 -6.55
C ASP A 372 -5.03 18.69 -5.21
N TRP A 373 -4.27 18.66 -4.11
CA TRP A 373 -4.75 19.07 -2.79
C TRP A 373 -5.34 20.48 -2.75
N PRO A 374 -4.75 21.53 -3.38
CA PRO A 374 -5.35 22.84 -3.38
C PRO A 374 -6.76 22.90 -4.02
N GLN A 375 -7.05 22.00 -5.00
CA GLN A 375 -8.39 21.89 -5.57
C GLN A 375 -9.35 21.21 -4.60
N MET A 376 -8.89 20.18 -3.89
CA MET A 376 -9.68 19.50 -2.86
C MET A 376 -10.00 20.44 -1.69
N ASP A 377 -9.02 21.21 -1.25
CA ASP A 377 -9.18 22.17 -0.13
C ASP A 377 -10.22 23.27 -0.45
N VAL A 378 -10.42 23.61 -1.73
CA VAL A 378 -11.46 24.58 -2.16
C VAL A 378 -12.88 24.11 -1.83
N ILE A 379 -13.13 22.80 -1.83
CA ILE A 379 -14.45 22.19 -1.56
C ILE A 379 -14.50 21.48 -0.21
N THR A 380 -13.50 21.72 0.67
CA THR A 380 -13.42 21.17 2.02
C THR A 380 -14.02 22.14 3.02
N GLY A 381 -15.04 21.73 3.74
CA GLY A 381 -15.75 22.53 4.75
C GLY A 381 -15.32 22.26 6.18
N GLN A 382 -14.62 21.15 6.42
CA GLN A 382 -14.22 20.69 7.73
C GLN A 382 -12.86 20.02 7.67
N ILE A 383 -12.02 20.21 8.68
CA ILE A 383 -10.71 19.57 8.81
C ILE A 383 -10.71 18.77 10.11
N CYS A 384 -10.38 17.51 10.02
CA CYS A 384 -10.31 16.60 11.15
C CYS A 384 -8.88 16.09 11.34
N HIS A 385 -8.44 15.90 12.59
CA HIS A 385 -7.09 15.47 12.94
C HIS A 385 -7.11 14.05 13.49
N ASN A 386 -6.43 13.13 12.83
CA ASN A 386 -6.32 11.70 13.12
C ASN A 386 -7.62 10.88 12.99
N THR A 387 -8.77 11.44 13.34
CA THR A 387 -10.09 10.77 13.35
C THR A 387 -11.15 11.70 12.78
N ASP A 388 -12.35 11.17 12.50
CA ASP A 388 -13.54 11.93 12.12
C ASP A 388 -14.25 12.65 13.31
N GLU A 389 -13.70 12.54 14.51
CA GLU A 389 -14.27 13.12 15.73
C GLU A 389 -13.59 14.45 16.17
N ASP A 390 -12.29 14.61 15.90
CA ASP A 390 -11.51 15.82 16.25
C ASP A 390 -11.48 16.81 15.09
N CYS A 391 -12.58 17.53 14.89
CA CYS A 391 -12.80 18.33 13.70
C CYS A 391 -13.00 19.81 14.00
N GLU A 392 -12.47 20.65 13.12
CA GLU A 392 -12.68 22.10 13.13
C GLU A 392 -13.21 22.60 11.77
N PRO A 393 -13.98 23.71 11.74
CA PRO A 393 -14.40 24.28 10.47
C PRO A 393 -13.20 24.78 9.66
N SER A 394 -13.24 24.55 8.35
CA SER A 394 -12.29 25.17 7.42
C SER A 394 -12.61 26.66 7.20
N GLU A 395 -11.83 27.35 6.37
CA GLU A 395 -12.14 28.70 5.91
C GLU A 395 -13.48 28.79 5.13
N LYS A 396 -14.01 27.62 4.68
CA LYS A 396 -15.25 27.50 3.89
C LYS A 396 -16.22 26.50 4.52
N PRO A 397 -16.76 26.75 5.71
CA PRO A 397 -17.49 25.76 6.51
C PRO A 397 -18.77 25.24 5.84
N ASP A 398 -19.26 25.87 4.78
CA ASP A 398 -20.45 25.46 4.03
C ASP A 398 -20.15 24.46 2.89
N GLU A 399 -18.88 24.13 2.65
CA GLU A 399 -18.47 23.16 1.63
C GLU A 399 -18.74 21.72 2.08
N PRO A 400 -18.97 20.79 1.11
CA PRO A 400 -19.53 19.47 1.42
C PRO A 400 -18.52 18.45 1.97
N LEU A 401 -17.21 18.68 1.80
CA LEU A 401 -16.22 17.68 2.19
C LEU A 401 -15.67 17.92 3.59
N GLU A 402 -15.23 16.84 4.18
CA GLU A 402 -14.24 16.82 5.24
C GLU A 402 -12.88 16.31 4.75
N LEU A 403 -11.84 16.83 5.35
CA LEU A 403 -10.47 16.38 5.22
C LEU A 403 -10.03 15.79 6.54
N ILE A 404 -9.81 14.49 6.59
CA ILE A 404 -9.13 13.85 7.71
C ILE A 404 -7.65 13.78 7.36
N ARG A 405 -6.79 14.34 8.25
CA ARG A 405 -5.35 14.44 8.00
C ARG A 405 -4.53 14.13 9.25
N ASP A 406 -3.22 14.12 9.08
CA ASP A 406 -2.21 13.95 10.13
C ASP A 406 -2.25 12.57 10.83
N TYR A 407 -3.03 11.60 10.34
CA TYR A 407 -2.99 10.25 10.87
C TYR A 407 -1.72 9.50 10.41
N PRO A 408 -1.15 8.66 11.29
CA PRO A 408 0.05 7.91 10.95
C PRO A 408 -0.22 6.92 9.83
N THR A 409 0.68 6.86 8.87
CA THR A 409 0.71 5.80 7.86
C THR A 409 1.99 4.97 8.02
N ALA A 410 1.90 3.70 7.69
CA ALA A 410 3.06 2.83 7.54
C ALA A 410 3.29 2.56 6.04
N ASN A 411 3.29 3.64 5.25
CA ASN A 411 3.44 3.59 3.80
C ASN A 411 4.64 4.42 3.36
N ARG A 412 5.50 3.82 2.56
CA ARG A 412 6.65 4.50 1.95
C ARG A 412 6.65 4.30 0.44
N THR A 413 7.28 5.21 -0.27
CA THR A 413 7.56 5.08 -1.70
C THR A 413 9.04 5.24 -1.94
N ASP A 414 9.61 4.35 -2.77
CA ASP A 414 11.03 4.27 -3.07
C ASP A 414 11.26 4.00 -4.58
N ILE A 415 12.52 4.15 -5.03
CA ILE A 415 12.93 3.75 -6.38
C ILE A 415 13.70 2.44 -6.28
N PHE A 416 13.23 1.42 -6.97
CA PHE A 416 13.84 0.09 -7.03
C PHE A 416 14.72 -0.05 -8.26
N LEU A 417 15.95 -0.54 -8.06
CA LEU A 417 16.99 -0.73 -9.07
C LEU A 417 17.11 -2.22 -9.38
N ASN A 418 16.97 -2.63 -10.64
CA ASN A 418 17.03 -4.04 -11.00
C ASN A 418 18.45 -4.45 -11.42
N PHE A 419 19.05 -5.37 -10.68
CA PHE A 419 20.45 -5.78 -10.87
C PHE A 419 20.64 -6.76 -12.04
N ALA A 420 19.60 -7.57 -12.36
CA ALA A 420 19.62 -8.48 -13.49
C ALA A 420 18.28 -8.47 -14.23
N ILE A 421 18.14 -7.49 -15.12
CA ILE A 421 16.90 -7.21 -15.83
C ILE A 421 16.54 -8.39 -16.73
N ASN A 422 15.31 -8.93 -16.57
CA ASN A 422 14.84 -10.04 -17.38
C ASN A 422 14.61 -9.62 -18.83
N THR A 423 15.29 -10.30 -19.74
CA THR A 423 15.24 -10.07 -21.19
C THR A 423 14.48 -11.18 -21.95
N GLU A 424 13.97 -12.19 -21.26
CA GLU A 424 13.24 -13.29 -21.86
C GLU A 424 11.99 -12.81 -22.61
N GLY A 425 11.80 -13.27 -23.84
CA GLY A 425 10.73 -12.83 -24.72
C GLY A 425 10.89 -11.41 -25.26
N GLY A 426 12.06 -10.77 -25.02
CA GLY A 426 12.34 -9.37 -25.36
C GLY A 426 11.94 -8.40 -24.25
N ASN A 427 12.66 -7.28 -24.17
CA ASN A 427 12.39 -6.25 -23.17
C ASN A 427 12.64 -4.85 -23.74
N ASN A 428 11.56 -4.10 -24.02
CA ASN A 428 11.65 -2.75 -24.57
C ASN A 428 12.02 -1.69 -23.54
N PHE A 429 11.96 -2.00 -22.23
CA PHE A 429 12.27 -1.04 -21.16
C PHE A 429 13.76 -0.71 -21.05
N ILE A 430 14.64 -1.50 -21.68
CA ILE A 430 16.09 -1.32 -21.69
C ILE A 430 16.62 -0.85 -23.05
N GLY A 431 15.76 -0.41 -23.96
CA GLY A 431 16.14 0.05 -25.28
C GLY A 431 16.83 -1.02 -26.13
N SER A 432 18.06 -0.73 -26.63
CA SER A 432 18.86 -1.69 -27.42
C SER A 432 19.36 -2.91 -26.63
N GLY A 433 19.33 -2.87 -25.31
CA GLY A 433 19.90 -3.92 -24.43
C GLY A 433 21.42 -3.86 -24.33
N GLN A 434 22.06 -2.78 -24.81
CA GLN A 434 23.52 -2.58 -24.79
C GLN A 434 23.83 -1.13 -24.39
N LEU A 435 25.04 -0.89 -23.87
CA LEU A 435 25.53 0.46 -23.57
C LEU A 435 26.03 1.14 -24.86
N ASP A 436 25.11 1.67 -25.65
CA ASP A 436 25.36 2.28 -26.97
C ASP A 436 24.69 3.65 -27.15
N GLY A 437 24.22 4.25 -26.04
CA GLY A 437 23.42 5.48 -26.02
C GLY A 437 21.96 5.29 -26.31
N ASN A 438 21.54 4.09 -26.81
CA ASN A 438 20.14 3.78 -27.13
C ASN A 438 19.52 2.73 -26.19
N GLY A 439 20.32 2.21 -25.25
CA GLY A 439 19.86 1.24 -24.26
C GLY A 439 20.83 1.08 -23.09
N VAL A 440 20.57 0.05 -22.27
CA VAL A 440 21.41 -0.41 -21.18
C VAL A 440 21.52 -1.93 -21.20
N PRO A 441 22.65 -2.53 -20.78
CA PRO A 441 22.78 -3.96 -20.60
C PRO A 441 21.89 -4.43 -19.43
N SER A 442 21.51 -5.71 -19.43
CA SER A 442 20.63 -6.30 -18.39
C SER A 442 21.21 -6.20 -16.97
N ASN A 443 22.52 -6.09 -16.83
CA ASN A 443 23.26 -5.96 -15.57
C ASN A 443 23.63 -4.52 -15.22
N PHE A 444 22.99 -3.51 -15.78
CA PHE A 444 23.36 -2.09 -15.64
C PHE A 444 23.46 -1.64 -14.16
N PHE A 445 22.55 -2.07 -13.32
CA PHE A 445 22.54 -1.71 -11.89
C PHE A 445 23.42 -2.64 -11.01
N THR A 446 24.16 -3.59 -11.55
CA THR A 446 25.20 -4.29 -10.76
C THR A 446 26.38 -3.37 -10.44
N ASN A 447 26.60 -2.34 -11.26
CA ASN A 447 27.66 -1.37 -11.02
C ASN A 447 27.28 -0.42 -9.88
N ILE A 448 28.08 -0.42 -8.79
CA ILE A 448 27.81 0.40 -7.59
C ILE A 448 27.87 1.91 -7.89
N HIS A 449 28.74 2.34 -8.81
CA HIS A 449 28.86 3.74 -9.20
C HIS A 449 27.60 4.24 -9.91
N VAL A 450 26.95 3.40 -10.73
CA VAL A 450 25.65 3.72 -11.34
C VAL A 450 24.60 3.92 -10.24
N ARG A 451 24.48 3.00 -9.27
CA ARG A 451 23.47 3.10 -8.22
C ARG A 451 23.67 4.34 -7.35
N LYS A 452 24.92 4.61 -6.94
CA LYS A 452 25.25 5.82 -6.16
C LYS A 452 24.97 7.09 -6.95
N ALA A 453 25.30 7.13 -8.23
CA ALA A 453 24.99 8.27 -9.08
C ALA A 453 23.49 8.56 -9.12
N PHE A 454 22.65 7.54 -9.37
CA PHE A 454 21.20 7.71 -9.38
C PHE A 454 20.67 8.19 -8.01
N ALA A 455 21.24 7.73 -6.90
CA ALA A 455 20.89 8.20 -5.57
C ALA A 455 21.30 9.65 -5.32
N TYR A 456 22.51 10.09 -5.75
CA TYR A 456 22.93 11.49 -5.62
C TYR A 456 22.22 12.44 -6.60
N CYS A 457 21.75 11.93 -7.74
CA CYS A 457 21.04 12.73 -8.73
C CYS A 457 19.58 13.01 -8.39
N PHE A 458 18.96 12.33 -7.45
CA PHE A 458 17.57 12.61 -7.07
C PHE A 458 17.49 13.84 -6.16
N ASN A 459 16.67 14.81 -6.55
CA ASN A 459 16.48 16.05 -5.80
C ASN A 459 15.40 15.87 -4.72
N TYR A 460 15.81 15.32 -3.57
CA TYR A 460 14.92 14.99 -2.44
C TYR A 460 14.21 16.20 -1.87
N ASP A 461 14.95 17.30 -1.66
CA ASP A 461 14.41 18.50 -1.01
C ASP A 461 13.37 19.18 -1.89
N ALA A 462 13.66 19.32 -3.19
CA ALA A 462 12.68 19.84 -4.14
C ALA A 462 11.43 18.96 -4.20
N TYR A 463 11.58 17.64 -4.11
CA TYR A 463 10.44 16.74 -4.08
C TYR A 463 9.59 16.94 -2.80
N LEU A 464 10.22 16.99 -1.62
CA LEU A 464 9.51 17.19 -0.35
C LEU A 464 8.82 18.54 -0.28
N GLU A 465 9.50 19.62 -0.67
CA GLU A 465 8.97 20.99 -0.54
C GLU A 465 7.92 21.30 -1.62
N GLN A 466 8.19 20.95 -2.87
CA GLN A 466 7.38 21.40 -4.01
C GLN A 466 6.33 20.37 -4.45
N VAL A 467 6.57 19.08 -4.22
CA VAL A 467 5.65 18.01 -4.59
C VAL A 467 4.84 17.56 -3.39
N LEU A 468 5.47 17.30 -2.25
CA LEU A 468 4.76 16.89 -1.02
C LEU A 468 4.32 18.07 -0.16
N LEU A 469 4.56 19.31 -0.59
CA LEU A 469 4.14 20.55 0.09
C LEU A 469 4.58 20.59 1.57
N GLY A 470 5.71 19.95 1.89
CA GLY A 470 6.25 19.83 3.25
C GLY A 470 5.59 18.74 4.11
N GLU A 471 4.62 17.99 3.60
CA GLU A 471 3.93 16.91 4.35
C GLU A 471 4.64 15.54 4.24
N GLY A 472 5.87 15.50 3.78
CA GLY A 472 6.71 14.30 3.71
C GLY A 472 7.88 14.35 4.67
N VAL A 473 8.33 13.19 5.12
CA VAL A 473 9.51 13.04 5.96
C VAL A 473 10.50 12.09 5.29
N ARG A 474 11.78 12.47 5.23
CA ARG A 474 12.83 11.57 4.77
C ARG A 474 13.13 10.51 5.85
N SER A 475 13.41 9.30 5.41
CA SER A 475 13.90 8.25 6.28
C SER A 475 15.30 7.81 5.82
N PRO A 476 16.28 7.73 6.71
CA PRO A 476 17.63 7.24 6.34
C PRO A 476 17.64 5.72 6.12
N THR A 477 16.66 4.99 6.63
CA THR A 477 16.59 3.52 6.59
C THR A 477 15.25 3.01 6.08
N VAL A 478 15.17 1.71 5.77
CA VAL A 478 13.90 1.07 5.42
C VAL A 478 12.99 0.92 6.64
N ILE A 479 13.55 0.82 7.85
CA ILE A 479 12.81 0.71 9.11
C ILE A 479 12.13 2.04 9.43
N LEU A 480 10.87 2.01 9.87
CA LEU A 480 10.09 3.22 10.12
C LEU A 480 10.43 3.89 11.45
N PRO A 481 10.25 5.22 11.55
CA PRO A 481 10.34 5.94 12.82
C PRO A 481 9.47 5.29 13.93
N GLY A 482 10.06 5.15 15.12
CA GLY A 482 9.41 4.52 16.27
C GLY A 482 9.59 3.01 16.39
N MET A 483 10.04 2.32 15.34
CA MET A 483 10.34 0.89 15.40
C MET A 483 11.71 0.59 16.01
N ILE A 484 11.88 -0.62 16.53
CA ILE A 484 13.18 -1.15 16.97
C ILE A 484 14.15 -1.15 15.78
N GLY A 485 15.34 -0.58 15.98
CA GLY A 485 16.35 -0.50 14.92
C GLY A 485 16.20 0.70 13.97
N TYR A 486 15.19 1.56 14.16
CA TYR A 486 15.20 2.86 13.51
C TYR A 486 16.37 3.71 14.03
N GLN A 487 17.05 4.39 13.13
CA GLN A 487 18.23 5.18 13.43
C GLN A 487 18.13 6.50 12.69
N GLU A 488 17.75 7.56 13.39
CA GLU A 488 17.50 8.89 12.81
C GLU A 488 18.77 9.51 12.19
N ASP A 489 19.92 9.25 12.78
CA ASP A 489 21.23 9.76 12.39
C ASP A 489 22.00 8.82 11.46
N ALA A 490 21.36 7.74 10.95
CA ALA A 490 21.99 6.86 9.97
C ALA A 490 22.36 7.62 8.68
N PRO A 491 23.43 7.21 7.98
CA PRO A 491 23.84 7.85 6.75
C PRO A 491 22.75 7.72 5.67
N MET A 492 22.51 8.79 4.92
CA MET A 492 21.58 8.81 3.80
C MET A 492 22.14 9.58 2.60
N TYR A 493 21.63 9.25 1.42
CA TYR A 493 21.98 9.97 0.20
C TYR A 493 21.20 11.30 0.16
N ASN A 494 21.92 12.36 -0.21
CA ASN A 494 21.34 13.69 -0.44
C ASN A 494 21.59 14.09 -1.90
N TYR A 495 20.79 15.01 -2.41
CA TYR A 495 21.00 15.58 -3.73
C TYR A 495 22.36 16.26 -3.82
N ASP A 496 23.22 15.75 -4.71
CA ASP A 496 24.56 16.27 -4.95
C ASP A 496 24.95 15.99 -6.42
N PRO A 497 24.64 16.92 -7.33
CA PRO A 497 24.97 16.74 -8.76
C PRO A 497 26.44 16.53 -9.04
N ALA A 498 27.33 17.11 -8.20
CA ALA A 498 28.78 16.93 -8.38
C ALA A 498 29.23 15.50 -8.05
N LYS A 499 28.69 14.92 -6.98
CA LYS A 499 28.91 13.49 -6.67
C LYS A 499 28.24 12.56 -7.67
N CYS A 500 27.05 12.92 -8.16
CA CYS A 500 26.39 12.17 -9.23
C CYS A 500 27.30 12.09 -10.47
N GLU A 501 27.85 13.23 -10.91
CA GLU A 501 28.81 13.30 -12.02
C GLU A 501 30.07 12.49 -11.75
N GLU A 502 30.66 12.61 -10.54
CA GLU A 502 31.86 11.87 -10.12
C GLU A 502 31.61 10.35 -10.19
N GLU A 503 30.50 9.86 -9.65
CA GLU A 503 30.20 8.44 -9.62
C GLU A 503 29.89 7.90 -11.04
N ILE A 504 29.13 8.60 -11.87
CA ILE A 504 28.84 8.15 -13.23
C ILE A 504 30.07 8.07 -14.11
N LYS A 505 31.07 8.95 -13.90
CA LYS A 505 32.35 8.91 -14.61
C LYS A 505 33.25 7.72 -14.23
N GLN A 506 32.99 7.10 -13.09
CA GLN A 506 33.67 5.88 -12.65
C GLN A 506 32.96 4.61 -13.13
N ALA A 507 31.74 4.74 -13.68
CA ALA A 507 30.94 3.60 -14.13
C ALA A 507 31.39 3.13 -15.52
N GLU A 508 31.76 1.84 -15.61
CA GLU A 508 32.22 1.20 -16.87
C GLU A 508 31.55 -0.17 -17.03
N PHE A 509 31.30 -0.55 -18.29
CA PHE A 509 30.84 -1.88 -18.67
C PHE A 509 31.70 -2.36 -19.85
N ASP A 510 32.40 -3.47 -19.68
CA ASP A 510 33.28 -4.05 -20.69
C ASP A 510 34.33 -3.05 -21.25
N GLY A 511 34.77 -2.10 -20.38
CA GLY A 511 35.69 -1.04 -20.72
C GLY A 511 35.06 0.16 -21.45
N ALA A 512 33.74 0.19 -21.61
CA ALA A 512 33.01 1.35 -22.11
C ALA A 512 32.53 2.23 -20.96
N SER A 513 32.89 3.52 -20.98
CA SER A 513 32.46 4.52 -19.99
C SER A 513 30.98 4.84 -20.15
N VAL A 514 30.20 4.79 -19.06
CA VAL A 514 28.79 5.21 -19.06
C VAL A 514 28.65 6.69 -19.41
N TRP A 515 29.61 7.51 -18.95
CA TRP A 515 29.62 8.95 -19.22
C TRP A 515 29.76 9.27 -20.71
N ASP A 516 30.63 8.55 -21.42
CA ASP A 516 30.93 8.81 -22.81
C ASP A 516 29.91 8.21 -23.76
N MET A 517 29.38 7.02 -23.42
CA MET A 517 28.43 6.31 -24.25
C MET A 517 27.01 6.83 -24.11
N GLY A 518 26.62 7.32 -22.92
CA GLY A 518 25.25 7.60 -22.59
C GLY A 518 24.41 6.33 -22.38
N PHE A 519 23.15 6.51 -22.02
CA PHE A 519 22.22 5.39 -21.81
C PHE A 519 20.76 5.80 -22.07
N ARG A 520 19.92 4.79 -22.34
CA ARG A 520 18.46 4.93 -22.41
C ARG A 520 17.82 3.78 -21.67
N LEU A 521 16.91 4.10 -20.72
CA LEU A 521 16.13 3.10 -19.98
C LEU A 521 14.79 3.69 -19.55
N THR A 522 13.85 2.82 -19.14
CA THR A 522 12.53 3.21 -18.67
C THR A 522 12.41 3.13 -17.16
N LEU A 523 11.85 4.16 -16.54
CA LEU A 523 11.29 4.09 -15.19
C LEU A 523 9.80 3.81 -15.31
N GLY A 524 9.36 2.68 -14.75
CA GLY A 524 7.95 2.28 -14.72
C GLY A 524 7.24 2.77 -13.46
N TYR A 525 5.97 3.20 -13.62
CA TYR A 525 5.08 3.53 -12.51
C TYR A 525 3.64 3.10 -12.84
N ASN A 526 2.74 3.05 -11.83
CA ASN A 526 1.32 2.74 -12.06
C ASN A 526 0.54 3.97 -12.51
N THR A 527 -0.18 3.86 -13.62
CA THR A 527 -1.00 4.94 -14.19
C THR A 527 -1.97 5.52 -13.16
N GLY A 528 -2.11 6.84 -13.13
CA GLY A 528 -2.97 7.57 -12.19
C GLY A 528 -2.28 7.95 -10.88
N ASN A 529 -1.04 7.50 -10.65
CA ASN A 529 -0.22 7.92 -9.53
C ASN A 529 0.78 9.01 -9.95
N ASP A 530 0.35 10.26 -9.90
CA ASP A 530 1.15 11.40 -10.34
C ASP A 530 2.37 11.67 -9.46
N GLN A 531 2.32 11.29 -8.18
CA GLN A 531 3.48 11.36 -7.30
C GLN A 531 4.62 10.47 -7.81
N ARG A 532 4.31 9.21 -8.17
CA ARG A 532 5.29 8.28 -8.75
C ARG A 532 5.78 8.71 -10.12
N GLN A 533 4.90 9.30 -10.93
CA GLN A 533 5.29 9.91 -12.20
C GLN A 533 6.30 11.04 -11.98
N THR A 534 6.03 11.93 -11.04
CA THR A 534 6.90 13.08 -10.72
C THR A 534 8.27 12.64 -10.21
N ILE A 535 8.35 11.56 -9.41
CA ILE A 535 9.63 10.95 -9.02
C ILE A 535 10.46 10.61 -10.27
N GLY A 536 9.86 9.94 -11.24
CA GLY A 536 10.52 9.60 -12.51
C GLY A 536 10.96 10.84 -13.29
N GLN A 537 10.14 11.87 -13.35
CA GLN A 537 10.43 13.12 -14.07
C GLN A 537 11.55 13.93 -13.43
N ILE A 538 11.65 13.94 -12.10
CA ILE A 538 12.79 14.57 -11.39
C ILE A 538 14.08 13.87 -11.79
N LEU A 539 14.13 12.55 -11.69
CA LEU A 539 15.31 11.79 -12.04
C LEU A 539 15.69 11.96 -13.52
N GLN A 540 14.70 11.95 -14.42
CA GLN A 540 14.89 12.25 -15.84
C GLN A 540 15.51 13.63 -16.06
N THR A 541 15.00 14.66 -15.39
CA THR A 541 15.44 16.05 -15.53
C THR A 541 16.87 16.21 -15.03
N GLU A 542 17.18 15.71 -13.84
CA GLU A 542 18.49 15.88 -13.22
C GLU A 542 19.60 15.11 -13.96
N LEU A 543 19.33 13.90 -14.42
CA LEU A 543 20.30 13.13 -15.21
C LEU A 543 20.51 13.74 -16.59
N SER A 544 19.48 14.19 -17.30
CA SER A 544 19.61 14.83 -18.60
C SER A 544 20.31 16.19 -18.52
N ALA A 545 20.22 16.90 -17.39
CA ALA A 545 20.93 18.14 -17.15
C ALA A 545 22.45 17.92 -17.00
N LEU A 546 22.90 16.76 -16.50
CA LEU A 546 24.31 16.41 -16.45
C LEU A 546 24.85 16.04 -17.82
N ASN A 547 24.12 15.27 -18.59
CA ASN A 547 24.52 14.83 -19.92
C ASN A 547 23.26 14.53 -20.77
N GLU A 548 23.12 15.20 -21.91
CA GLU A 548 21.95 15.04 -22.80
C GLU A 548 21.77 13.60 -23.34
N ASN A 549 22.81 12.78 -23.28
CA ASN A 549 22.75 11.37 -23.66
C ASN A 549 22.25 10.44 -22.53
N PHE A 550 21.92 10.98 -21.35
CA PHE A 550 21.31 10.22 -20.26
C PHE A 550 19.80 10.32 -20.33
N VAL A 551 19.17 9.29 -20.87
CA VAL A 551 17.73 9.28 -21.16
C VAL A 551 17.00 8.32 -20.25
N VAL A 552 16.18 8.86 -19.35
CA VAL A 552 15.20 8.10 -18.55
C VAL A 552 13.81 8.34 -19.13
N GLU A 553 13.16 7.30 -19.64
CA GLU A 553 11.77 7.35 -20.11
C GLU A 553 10.83 7.04 -18.96
N VAL A 554 9.88 7.92 -18.66
CA VAL A 554 8.90 7.72 -17.58
C VAL A 554 7.61 7.15 -18.15
N THR A 555 7.27 5.91 -17.81
CA THR A 555 6.16 5.18 -18.42
C THR A 555 5.14 4.69 -17.40
N GLY A 556 3.89 5.16 -17.53
CA GLY A 556 2.75 4.67 -16.76
C GLY A 556 2.17 3.37 -17.32
N LEU A 557 1.93 2.39 -16.45
CA LEU A 557 1.31 1.11 -16.77
C LEU A 557 0.08 0.91 -15.87
N PRO A 558 -1.03 0.34 -16.37
CA PRO A 558 -2.12 -0.11 -15.49
C PRO A 558 -1.60 -1.01 -14.36
N TRP A 559 -2.15 -0.89 -13.15
CA TRP A 559 -1.59 -1.54 -11.96
C TRP A 559 -1.30 -3.04 -12.14
N PRO A 560 -2.22 -3.90 -12.65
CA PRO A 560 -1.90 -5.31 -12.83
C PRO A 560 -0.77 -5.55 -13.84
N THR A 561 -0.68 -4.73 -14.88
CA THR A 561 0.41 -4.80 -15.87
C THR A 561 1.74 -4.33 -15.29
N TYR A 562 1.71 -3.27 -14.48
CA TYR A 562 2.87 -2.78 -13.75
C TYR A 562 3.40 -3.87 -12.82
N LEU A 563 2.52 -4.44 -11.99
CA LEU A 563 2.87 -5.46 -10.99
C LEU A 563 3.45 -6.72 -11.64
N ARG A 564 2.82 -7.21 -12.73
CA ARG A 564 3.33 -8.35 -13.51
C ARG A 564 4.75 -8.10 -14.06
N ASN A 565 5.02 -6.92 -14.63
CA ASN A 565 6.36 -6.60 -15.14
C ASN A 565 7.39 -6.43 -14.00
N PHE A 566 6.97 -5.89 -12.86
CA PHE A 566 7.82 -5.73 -11.69
C PHE A 566 8.19 -7.09 -11.07
N ARG A 567 7.21 -7.96 -10.86
CA ARG A 567 7.39 -9.36 -10.38
C ARG A 567 8.29 -10.18 -11.33
N ALA A 568 8.11 -10.00 -12.63
CA ALA A 568 8.92 -10.67 -13.65
C ALA A 568 10.32 -10.04 -13.84
N SER A 569 10.73 -9.08 -13.02
CA SER A 569 12.02 -8.36 -13.08
C SER A 569 12.30 -7.72 -14.44
N LYS A 570 11.26 -7.28 -15.17
CA LYS A 570 11.40 -6.66 -16.50
C LYS A 570 11.67 -5.15 -16.43
N LEU A 571 11.27 -4.47 -15.36
CA LEU A 571 11.49 -3.04 -15.21
C LEU A 571 12.92 -2.78 -14.72
N PRO A 572 13.75 -2.00 -15.46
CA PRO A 572 15.09 -1.63 -15.01
C PRO A 572 15.06 -0.70 -13.80
N LEU A 573 14.13 0.27 -13.82
CA LEU A 573 13.79 1.16 -12.74
C LEU A 573 12.28 1.13 -12.50
N SER A 574 11.87 1.16 -11.25
CA SER A 574 10.45 1.26 -10.90
C SER A 574 10.24 2.06 -9.63
N THR A 575 9.14 2.80 -9.56
CA THR A 575 8.68 3.44 -8.33
C THR A 575 7.56 2.60 -7.74
N SER A 576 7.77 2.12 -6.53
CA SER A 576 6.77 1.33 -5.80
C SER A 576 6.72 1.75 -4.35
N GLY A 577 5.71 1.31 -3.63
CA GLY A 577 5.57 1.52 -2.20
C GLY A 577 5.39 0.20 -1.47
N TRP A 578 5.65 0.23 -0.18
CA TRP A 578 5.33 -0.82 0.76
C TRP A 578 4.43 -0.24 1.85
N ILE A 579 3.35 -0.92 2.13
CA ILE A 579 2.53 -0.68 3.30
C ILE A 579 2.84 -1.80 4.28
N GLU A 580 2.98 -1.46 5.52
CA GLU A 580 3.26 -2.42 6.58
C GLU A 580 2.17 -3.48 6.69
N ASP A 581 2.56 -4.74 6.67
CA ASP A 581 1.64 -5.88 6.88
C ASP A 581 1.40 -6.13 8.36
N ILE A 582 2.47 -6.03 9.15
CA ILE A 582 2.49 -6.23 10.59
C ILE A 582 3.46 -5.23 11.23
N ASP A 583 3.13 -4.72 12.41
CA ASP A 583 3.93 -3.72 13.12
C ASP A 583 5.21 -4.31 13.73
N ASP A 584 6.17 -4.66 12.85
CA ASP A 584 7.47 -5.20 13.24
C ASP A 584 8.56 -4.84 12.22
N PRO A 585 9.80 -4.49 12.64
CA PRO A 585 10.92 -4.19 11.73
C PRO A 585 11.20 -5.30 10.72
N HIS A 586 10.93 -6.57 11.05
CA HIS A 586 11.10 -7.70 10.15
C HIS A 586 10.29 -7.54 8.87
N ASN A 587 9.09 -6.94 8.97
CA ASN A 587 8.23 -6.65 7.82
C ASN A 587 8.82 -5.59 6.84
N TRP A 588 9.89 -4.94 7.22
CA TRP A 588 10.64 -3.99 6.39
C TRP A 588 11.96 -4.58 5.90
N VAL A 589 12.76 -5.14 6.81
CA VAL A 589 14.10 -5.61 6.43
C VAL A 589 14.05 -6.88 5.56
N GLN A 590 13.11 -7.79 5.81
CA GLN A 590 12.97 -9.02 5.03
C GLN A 590 12.59 -8.75 3.57
N PRO A 591 11.48 -8.03 3.25
CA PRO A 591 11.10 -7.76 1.88
C PRO A 591 12.17 -6.99 1.07
N TYR A 592 12.83 -6.02 1.70
CA TYR A 592 13.79 -5.14 1.02
C TYR A 592 15.15 -5.79 0.78
N ALA A 593 15.55 -6.78 1.59
CA ALA A 593 16.90 -7.32 1.57
C ALA A 593 17.01 -8.75 1.04
N ILE A 594 16.01 -9.60 1.28
CA ILE A 594 16.01 -11.03 0.90
C ILE A 594 14.68 -11.50 0.33
N GLY A 595 13.60 -10.77 0.61
CA GLY A 595 12.23 -11.11 0.22
C GLY A 595 11.81 -10.54 -1.13
N ASN A 596 10.55 -10.14 -1.21
CA ASN A 596 9.86 -9.80 -2.46
C ASN A 596 10.58 -8.73 -3.29
N PHE A 597 10.98 -7.60 -2.69
CA PHE A 597 11.66 -6.55 -3.45
C PHE A 597 13.07 -6.96 -3.86
N ALA A 598 13.82 -7.60 -2.96
CA ALA A 598 15.15 -8.10 -3.27
C ALA A 598 15.14 -9.08 -4.45
N ARG A 599 14.15 -10.00 -4.50
CA ARG A 599 13.97 -10.93 -5.62
C ARG A 599 13.57 -10.23 -6.92
N ARG A 600 12.61 -9.31 -6.87
CA ARG A 600 12.17 -8.52 -8.05
C ARG A 600 13.28 -7.64 -8.62
N GLN A 601 14.22 -7.22 -7.77
CA GLN A 601 15.43 -6.49 -8.15
C GLN A 601 16.57 -7.42 -8.59
N ASN A 602 16.44 -8.74 -8.43
CA ASN A 602 17.51 -9.72 -8.65
C ASN A 602 18.78 -9.34 -7.92
N LEU A 603 18.71 -9.07 -6.60
CA LEU A 603 19.91 -8.78 -5.81
C LEU A 603 20.91 -9.93 -5.91
N PRO A 604 22.20 -9.64 -6.14
CA PRO A 604 23.23 -10.67 -6.23
C PRO A 604 23.34 -11.51 -4.95
N GLU A 605 23.70 -12.78 -5.10
CA GLU A 605 23.79 -13.73 -3.98
C GLU A 605 24.75 -13.27 -2.87
N ASP A 606 25.88 -12.66 -3.23
CA ASP A 606 26.86 -12.12 -2.29
C ASP A 606 26.32 -10.92 -1.47
N VAL A 607 25.37 -10.17 -2.02
CA VAL A 607 24.66 -9.07 -1.33
C VAL A 607 23.55 -9.65 -0.45
N THR A 608 22.71 -10.54 -0.98
CA THR A 608 21.61 -11.16 -0.22
C THR A 608 22.12 -12.01 0.93
N ALA A 609 23.26 -12.70 0.79
CA ALA A 609 23.87 -13.50 1.86
C ALA A 609 24.31 -12.64 3.06
N GLN A 610 24.81 -11.41 2.82
CA GLN A 610 25.14 -10.47 3.89
C GLN A 610 23.89 -10.08 4.69
N PHE A 611 22.81 -9.73 3.98
CA PHE A 611 21.55 -9.36 4.60
C PHE A 611 20.87 -10.53 5.32
N LYS A 612 20.87 -11.73 4.71
CA LYS A 612 20.19 -12.90 5.27
C LYS A 612 20.63 -13.20 6.70
N SER A 613 21.93 -13.19 6.97
CA SER A 613 22.45 -13.44 8.33
C SER A 613 21.92 -12.43 9.35
N ILE A 614 21.72 -11.16 8.94
CA ILE A 614 21.24 -10.09 9.83
C ILE A 614 19.74 -10.23 10.03
N VAL A 615 18.98 -10.43 8.96
CA VAL A 615 17.52 -10.60 9.00
C VAL A 615 17.14 -11.81 9.87
N ASP A 616 17.81 -12.95 9.68
CA ASP A 616 17.57 -14.17 10.45
C ASP A 616 17.84 -13.95 11.96
N ARG A 617 18.94 -13.25 12.31
CA ARG A 617 19.24 -12.91 13.73
C ARG A 617 18.23 -11.94 14.32
N GLY A 618 17.83 -10.91 13.56
CA GLY A 618 16.85 -9.91 13.99
C GLY A 618 15.45 -10.48 14.19
N ALA A 619 15.06 -11.49 13.40
CA ALA A 619 13.76 -12.14 13.51
C ALA A 619 13.55 -12.89 14.83
N VAL A 620 14.61 -13.50 15.38
CA VAL A 620 14.55 -14.36 16.58
C VAL A 620 15.06 -13.67 17.84
N GLU A 621 15.72 -12.51 17.76
CA GLU A 621 16.22 -11.79 18.95
C GLU A 621 15.04 -11.14 19.69
N VAL A 622 14.90 -11.50 20.97
CA VAL A 622 13.81 -11.03 21.84
C VAL A 622 14.20 -9.85 22.74
N ASP A 623 15.50 -9.59 22.90
CA ASP A 623 15.99 -8.42 23.65
C ASP A 623 15.94 -7.18 22.74
N PRO A 624 15.11 -6.17 23.03
CA PRO A 624 14.94 -5.02 22.14
C PRO A 624 16.24 -4.26 21.84
N ALA A 625 17.14 -4.15 22.83
CA ALA A 625 18.39 -3.41 22.65
C ALA A 625 19.36 -4.14 21.71
N LYS A 626 19.51 -5.47 21.89
CA LYS A 626 20.32 -6.29 20.98
C LYS A 626 19.71 -6.37 19.59
N ARG A 627 18.39 -6.44 19.51
CA ARG A 627 17.67 -6.42 18.23
C ARG A 627 17.92 -5.11 17.47
N ALA A 628 17.92 -3.97 18.17
CA ALA A 628 18.27 -2.68 17.59
C ALA A 628 19.70 -2.67 17.03
N GLU A 629 20.70 -3.18 17.78
CA GLU A 629 22.08 -3.27 17.31
C GLU A 629 22.23 -4.12 16.05
N ILE A 630 21.49 -5.22 15.93
CA ILE A 630 21.45 -6.06 14.72
C ILE A 630 20.93 -5.24 13.52
N TYR A 631 19.88 -4.45 13.72
CA TYR A 631 19.33 -3.64 12.64
C TYR A 631 20.17 -2.38 12.30
N TYR A 632 21.00 -1.90 13.22
CA TYR A 632 22.00 -0.86 12.89
C TYR A 632 23.06 -1.39 11.92
N GLU A 633 23.51 -2.66 12.09
CA GLU A 633 24.37 -3.33 11.13
C GLU A 633 23.69 -3.43 9.73
N PHE A 634 22.39 -3.76 9.70
CA PHE A 634 21.58 -3.78 8.49
C PHE A 634 21.59 -2.41 7.79
N ASN A 635 21.27 -1.34 8.52
CA ASN A 635 21.18 0.02 7.98
C ASN A 635 22.46 0.45 7.28
N GLN A 636 23.63 0.15 7.88
CA GLN A 636 24.93 0.49 7.31
C GLN A 636 25.17 -0.25 5.98
N ILE A 637 24.95 -1.56 5.94
CA ILE A 637 25.16 -2.35 4.72
C ILE A 637 24.17 -1.92 3.64
N TYR A 638 22.93 -1.61 4.00
CA TYR A 638 21.91 -1.16 3.05
C TYR A 638 22.31 0.18 2.41
N TYR A 639 22.84 1.11 3.20
CA TYR A 639 23.41 2.37 2.68
C TYR A 639 24.59 2.12 1.75
N ASP A 640 25.54 1.25 2.13
CA ASP A 640 26.77 1.00 1.35
C ASP A 640 26.46 0.32 0.01
N GLN A 641 25.47 -0.58 -0.05
CA GLN A 641 25.08 -1.33 -1.23
C GLN A 641 24.11 -0.57 -2.16
N VAL A 642 23.33 0.37 -1.64
CA VAL A 642 22.30 1.13 -2.39
C VAL A 642 21.41 0.23 -3.24
N PRO A 643 20.77 -0.79 -2.69
CA PRO A 643 19.88 -1.65 -3.50
C PRO A 643 18.63 -0.91 -3.93
N THR A 644 18.20 0.09 -3.16
CA THR A 644 16.99 0.90 -3.37
C THR A 644 17.29 2.34 -3.00
N ILE A 645 16.76 3.30 -3.75
CA ILE A 645 16.84 4.72 -3.38
C ILE A 645 15.66 5.01 -2.46
N ILE A 646 15.95 5.15 -1.17
CA ILE A 646 14.98 5.45 -0.12
C ILE A 646 14.53 6.91 -0.26
N LEU A 647 13.23 7.15 -0.40
CA LEU A 647 12.70 8.48 -0.66
C LEU A 647 12.04 9.11 0.57
N TYR A 648 10.80 8.72 0.89
CA TYR A 648 10.00 9.44 1.89
C TYR A 648 8.87 8.60 2.49
N LEU A 649 8.37 9.11 3.60
CA LEU A 649 7.12 8.74 4.25
C LEU A 649 6.18 9.93 4.21
N VAL A 650 4.86 9.69 4.11
CA VAL A 650 3.85 10.75 4.20
C VAL A 650 2.87 10.48 5.34
N ASN A 651 2.33 11.54 5.94
CA ASN A 651 1.16 11.43 6.80
C ASN A 651 -0.09 11.14 5.97
N GLY A 652 -1.06 10.49 6.57
CA GLY A 652 -2.31 10.16 5.92
C GLY A 652 -3.16 11.41 5.64
N ARG A 653 -3.89 11.35 4.53
CA ARG A 653 -4.79 12.39 4.09
C ARG A 653 -5.97 11.75 3.35
N ARG A 654 -7.19 11.98 3.84
CA ARG A 654 -8.42 11.41 3.31
C ARG A 654 -9.45 12.51 3.09
N TYR A 655 -10.03 12.56 1.89
CA TYR A 655 -11.14 13.44 1.57
C TYR A 655 -12.41 12.62 1.39
N GLU A 656 -13.47 12.98 2.12
CA GLU A 656 -14.76 12.34 1.98
C GLU A 656 -15.91 13.31 2.21
N GLN A 657 -17.12 12.88 1.90
CA GLN A 657 -18.33 13.66 2.12
C GLN A 657 -18.65 13.71 3.62
N ARG A 658 -19.04 14.87 4.14
CA ARG A 658 -19.36 15.10 5.57
C ARG A 658 -20.53 14.29 6.11
N TRP A 659 -21.30 13.63 5.26
CA TRP A 659 -22.32 12.68 5.70
C TRP A 659 -21.79 11.27 5.98
N VAL A 660 -20.53 11.00 5.67
CA VAL A 660 -19.88 9.72 5.99
C VAL A 660 -19.43 9.74 7.44
N GLN A 661 -19.62 8.63 8.15
CA GLN A 661 -19.31 8.49 9.56
C GLN A 661 -18.73 7.10 9.85
N GLY A 662 -17.96 6.98 10.95
CA GLY A 662 -17.46 5.71 11.48
C GLY A 662 -16.23 5.15 10.76
N TRP A 663 -15.53 5.99 9.99
CA TRP A 663 -14.22 5.65 9.49
C TRP A 663 -13.18 5.68 10.63
N PHE A 664 -12.21 4.79 10.55
CA PHE A 664 -11.04 4.80 11.43
C PHE A 664 -9.78 4.45 10.65
N ASN A 665 -8.64 4.94 11.11
CA ASN A 665 -7.34 4.59 10.56
C ASN A 665 -6.72 3.46 11.39
N ASN A 666 -6.40 2.35 10.73
CA ASN A 666 -5.44 1.39 11.25
C ASN A 666 -4.33 1.24 10.20
N ARG A 667 -3.10 1.57 10.56
CA ARG A 667 -1.99 1.74 9.60
C ARG A 667 -1.60 0.47 8.84
N VAL A 668 -2.00 -0.71 9.36
CA VAL A 668 -1.73 -2.01 8.71
C VAL A 668 -2.94 -2.56 7.94
N LEU A 669 -4.11 -1.93 8.03
CA LEU A 669 -5.28 -2.37 7.27
C LEU A 669 -5.21 -1.90 5.82
N PRO A 670 -5.28 -2.81 4.83
CA PRO A 670 -5.43 -2.42 3.44
C PRO A 670 -6.85 -1.90 3.18
N GLY A 671 -6.96 -0.73 2.56
CA GLY A 671 -8.24 -0.16 2.14
C GLY A 671 -9.11 0.41 3.27
N THR A 672 -10.42 0.39 3.07
CA THR A 672 -11.43 0.97 3.97
C THR A 672 -12.31 -0.13 4.56
N PHE A 673 -12.47 -0.14 5.88
CA PHE A 673 -13.31 -1.12 6.57
C PHE A 673 -14.77 -0.62 6.66
N TYR A 674 -15.52 -0.74 5.57
CA TYR A 674 -16.89 -0.19 5.45
C TYR A 674 -17.91 -0.78 6.44
N TYR A 675 -17.62 -1.92 7.06
CA TYR A 675 -18.54 -2.53 8.02
C TYR A 675 -18.78 -1.66 9.26
N SER A 676 -17.78 -0.85 9.66
CA SER A 676 -17.91 0.12 10.75
C SER A 676 -18.64 1.41 10.37
N MET A 677 -18.82 1.67 9.07
CA MET A 677 -19.24 2.96 8.55
C MET A 677 -20.74 3.06 8.30
N TRP A 678 -21.24 4.30 8.28
CA TRP A 678 -22.62 4.63 7.87
C TRP A 678 -22.68 6.02 7.27
N LYS A 679 -23.81 6.38 6.70
CA LYS A 679 -24.06 7.71 6.14
C LYS A 679 -25.29 8.33 6.81
N GLU A 680 -25.23 9.66 7.06
CA GLU A 680 -26.33 10.45 7.59
C GLU A 680 -27.20 11.08 6.50
#